data_6cae43ccaf508a511b95437a91d84b8b
#
_entry.id   6cae43ccaf508a511b95437a91d84b8b
#
_cell.length_a   1.000
_cell.length_b   1.000
_cell.length_c   1.000
_cell.angle_alpha   90.00
_cell.angle_beta   90.00
_cell.angle_gamma   90.00
#
_symmetry.space_group_name_H-M   'P 1'
#
loop_
_entity.id
_entity.type
_entity.pdbx_description
1 polymer ?
#
loop_
_entity_poly.entity_id
_entity_poly.type
_entity_poly.pdbx_seq_one_letter_code
_entity_poly.pdbx_strand_id
1 'polypeptide(L)'
;MDKLFLLDAYALIYRSYYAFMKNPRINSKGLNTSCIMGFCNTLNEILTKEKPTHIGVAFDHGKTFRHEAFPAYKAQREETPEDIKLSVPIIKNILDAYHIPILQVDGFEADDVIGTLATKAGEKGVETYMLTPDKDYGQLVKDNVYMYRPQHGGGYEKLGTKEIEEKYSITSPLQVIDLLALMGDSADNFPGCPGVGEKTAIKLVNEFGNVENLIENSSKIKGKLREKVEGAIEDIKMSKFLATIRTDVPVALDMDNLKLVEANKEKLDEIFTELEFKSFANRVLKKPQQKPTNASLELDLFAENPTNGQDEQKNANFESIKTVEHKYNLIDNEEDAKRLYDYLFTKQILSLDTETTSTHAVDAELVGLSFAVEEKEAFYVAIPSDREEALKFVNIFKPLYENPKIMKVGQNIKYDYEVLMNYGVEIQGKMFDTMIAHYLIQPELYHNMDYLAEVYLHYQTVHIEDLIGPKGKNQKSMRDLAPSEVYEYAAEDADITLRLKNVLEPKLKELNLEELFWNVEMPLVPVLAHMEMNGVCIDTNTLKETSVNLTNRLTEIERHIYELAGESFNIASPRQVGEILFGKMKIVDKPKKTKTGQYVTSEEVLQQLRSKSPIIDEILNYRGLKKLLSTYVDSLPKLINPRTGRIHASFNQAITSTGRLSSSDPNLQNIPVRDDDGKEIRRCFIPEPGCLFDPRVVVLPLRLPDEEAMSIRSRENQMIESDKAEVEVVKSEVEVEEEEELDWRVGYSAESGLGEVVLPI
;
A
#
# COMPACT_ATOMS: atom_id res chain seq x y z
N MET A 1 10.51 -43.32 -8.11
CA MET A 1 11.59 -42.40 -8.52
C MET A 1 11.87 -41.47 -7.37
N ASP A 2 13.11 -41.17 -7.10
CA ASP A 2 13.46 -40.22 -6.08
C ASP A 2 13.11 -38.82 -6.57
N LYS A 3 12.46 -38.02 -5.68
CA LYS A 3 11.99 -36.68 -5.94
C LYS A 3 12.65 -35.74 -4.95
N LEU A 4 13.56 -34.90 -5.44
CA LEU A 4 14.32 -33.92 -4.63
C LEU A 4 13.74 -32.51 -4.78
N PHE A 5 13.47 -31.85 -3.66
CA PHE A 5 13.16 -30.44 -3.61
C PHE A 5 14.29 -29.64 -2.96
N LEU A 6 14.77 -28.63 -3.65
CA LEU A 6 15.75 -27.65 -3.16
C LEU A 6 15.10 -26.29 -3.08
N LEU A 7 15.01 -25.73 -1.89
CA LEU A 7 14.30 -24.48 -1.60
C LEU A 7 15.29 -23.34 -1.40
N ASP A 8 15.03 -22.21 -2.06
CA ASP A 8 15.72 -20.96 -1.82
C ASP A 8 15.04 -20.22 -0.65
N ALA A 9 15.71 -20.20 0.51
CA ALA A 9 15.14 -19.70 1.74
C ALA A 9 14.80 -18.22 1.68
N TYR A 10 15.79 -17.38 1.31
CA TYR A 10 15.59 -15.94 1.32
C TYR A 10 14.55 -15.49 0.29
N ALA A 11 14.55 -16.07 -0.91
CA ALA A 11 13.54 -15.77 -1.92
C ALA A 11 12.12 -16.08 -1.44
N LEU A 12 11.91 -17.15 -0.66
CA LEU A 12 10.61 -17.49 -0.06
C LEU A 12 10.27 -16.62 1.14
N ILE A 13 11.25 -16.25 1.98
CA ILE A 13 11.07 -15.37 3.15
C ILE A 13 10.70 -13.98 2.69
N TYR A 14 11.43 -13.38 1.75
CA TYR A 14 11.12 -12.07 1.18
C TYR A 14 9.75 -12.07 0.49
N ARG A 15 9.42 -13.12 -0.27
CA ARG A 15 8.09 -13.25 -0.87
C ARG A 15 6.99 -13.20 0.20
N SER A 16 7.19 -13.88 1.32
CA SER A 16 6.26 -13.87 2.45
C SER A 16 6.22 -12.51 3.13
N TYR A 17 7.35 -11.87 3.35
CA TYR A 17 7.45 -10.52 3.89
C TYR A 17 6.60 -9.53 3.10
N TYR A 18 6.81 -9.43 1.78
CA TYR A 18 6.03 -8.53 0.93
C TYR A 18 4.55 -8.92 0.81
N ALA A 19 4.21 -10.20 0.89
CA ALA A 19 2.82 -10.64 0.85
C ALA A 19 2.03 -10.19 2.08
N PHE A 20 2.67 -10.14 3.25
CA PHE A 20 2.07 -9.73 4.52
C PHE A 20 2.37 -8.29 4.92
N MET A 21 3.14 -7.55 4.13
CA MET A 21 3.59 -6.19 4.46
C MET A 21 2.43 -5.25 4.84
N LYS A 22 1.28 -5.38 4.17
CA LYS A 22 0.08 -4.58 4.45
C LYS A 22 -0.75 -5.11 5.61
N ASN A 23 -0.53 -6.33 6.07
CA ASN A 23 -1.26 -6.97 7.17
C ASN A 23 -0.33 -7.95 7.88
N PRO A 24 0.64 -7.46 8.66
CA PRO A 24 1.61 -8.30 9.35
C PRO A 24 0.93 -9.08 10.48
N ARG A 25 1.38 -10.31 10.69
CA ARG A 25 0.94 -11.16 11.80
C ARG A 25 1.91 -11.01 12.95
N ILE A 26 1.49 -10.32 13.98
CA ILE A 26 2.30 -10.09 15.17
C ILE A 26 1.75 -10.98 16.30
N ASN A 27 2.63 -11.72 16.98
CA ASN A 27 2.23 -12.52 18.12
C ASN A 27 2.18 -11.68 19.42
N SER A 28 1.67 -12.25 20.49
CA SER A 28 1.52 -11.57 21.80
C SER A 28 2.83 -11.05 22.41
N LYS A 29 3.99 -11.49 21.90
CA LYS A 29 5.31 -11.02 22.31
C LYS A 29 5.85 -9.88 21.44
N GLY A 30 5.05 -9.35 20.51
CA GLY A 30 5.45 -8.28 19.59
C GLY A 30 6.32 -8.74 18.41
N LEU A 31 6.48 -10.06 18.20
CA LEU A 31 7.25 -10.60 17.08
C LEU A 31 6.38 -10.66 15.83
N ASN A 32 6.83 -10.04 14.75
CA ASN A 32 6.21 -10.22 13.44
C ASN A 32 6.48 -11.64 12.90
N THR A 33 5.47 -12.48 12.93
CA THR A 33 5.56 -13.89 12.54
C THR A 33 5.19 -14.14 11.08
N SER A 34 4.92 -13.10 10.31
CA SER A 34 4.44 -13.18 8.91
C SER A 34 5.37 -13.98 8.00
N CYS A 35 6.67 -13.69 8.07
CA CYS A 35 7.69 -14.40 7.28
C CYS A 35 7.74 -15.87 7.64
N ILE A 36 7.66 -16.17 8.94
CA ILE A 36 7.71 -17.53 9.48
C ILE A 36 6.48 -18.32 9.03
N MET A 37 5.29 -17.73 9.18
CA MET A 37 4.02 -18.35 8.78
C MET A 37 3.98 -18.61 7.28
N GLY A 38 4.38 -17.65 6.45
CA GLY A 38 4.40 -17.79 5.00
C GLY A 38 5.38 -18.88 4.54
N PHE A 39 6.57 -18.94 5.16
CA PHE A 39 7.55 -19.99 4.90
C PHE A 39 7.02 -21.37 5.32
N CYS A 40 6.43 -21.46 6.52
CA CYS A 40 5.84 -22.71 7.05
C CYS A 40 4.68 -23.20 6.17
N ASN A 41 3.82 -22.32 5.68
CA ASN A 41 2.74 -22.69 4.76
C ASN A 41 3.30 -23.25 3.44
N THR A 42 4.30 -22.60 2.86
CA THR A 42 4.98 -23.09 1.64
C THR A 42 5.61 -24.46 1.88
N LEU A 43 6.34 -24.61 2.98
CA LEU A 43 6.98 -25.88 3.34
C LEU A 43 5.93 -26.99 3.52
N ASN A 44 4.87 -26.74 4.28
CA ASN A 44 3.79 -27.70 4.50
C ASN A 44 3.08 -28.08 3.19
N GLU A 45 2.87 -27.12 2.29
CA GLU A 45 2.28 -27.39 0.98
C GLU A 45 3.15 -28.33 0.15
N ILE A 46 4.46 -28.11 0.10
CA ILE A 46 5.42 -29.00 -0.57
C ILE A 46 5.40 -30.40 0.04
N LEU A 47 5.47 -30.48 1.38
CA LEU A 47 5.50 -31.77 2.08
C LEU A 47 4.21 -32.59 1.88
N THR A 48 3.06 -31.94 1.81
CA THR A 48 1.75 -32.60 1.74
C THR A 48 1.27 -32.88 0.32
N LYS A 49 1.45 -31.92 -0.60
CA LYS A 49 0.97 -32.03 -1.99
C LYS A 49 1.99 -32.71 -2.89
N GLU A 50 3.24 -32.25 -2.84
CA GLU A 50 4.30 -32.75 -3.72
C GLU A 50 4.95 -34.04 -3.22
N LYS A 51 4.92 -34.28 -1.91
CA LYS A 51 5.40 -35.48 -1.23
C LYS A 51 6.83 -35.85 -1.67
N PRO A 52 7.81 -34.95 -1.49
CA PRO A 52 9.20 -35.22 -1.86
C PRO A 52 9.75 -36.43 -1.10
N THR A 53 10.66 -37.16 -1.72
CA THR A 53 11.45 -38.18 -1.02
C THR A 53 12.69 -37.58 -0.35
N HIS A 54 13.17 -36.45 -0.92
CA HIS A 54 14.36 -35.74 -0.47
C HIS A 54 14.10 -34.25 -0.51
N ILE A 55 14.64 -33.51 0.45
CA ILE A 55 14.44 -32.04 0.56
C ILE A 55 15.66 -31.41 1.22
N GLY A 56 15.99 -30.16 0.79
CA GLY A 56 16.99 -29.33 1.42
C GLY A 56 16.66 -27.85 1.23
N VAL A 57 17.07 -26.99 2.17
CA VAL A 57 16.81 -25.55 2.13
C VAL A 57 18.13 -24.81 2.15
N ALA A 58 18.39 -24.01 1.10
CA ALA A 58 19.62 -23.24 0.98
C ALA A 58 19.43 -21.80 1.51
N PHE A 59 20.44 -21.32 2.23
CA PHE A 59 20.51 -19.95 2.73
C PHE A 59 21.78 -19.29 2.24
N ASP A 60 21.70 -18.00 1.90
CA ASP A 60 22.88 -17.18 1.68
C ASP A 60 23.69 -17.02 2.96
N HIS A 61 25.03 -16.97 2.80
CA HIS A 61 25.93 -16.80 3.93
C HIS A 61 27.10 -15.84 3.61
N GLY A 62 27.03 -14.65 4.17
CA GLY A 62 28.13 -13.69 4.11
C GLY A 62 28.43 -13.11 2.70
N LYS A 63 29.66 -12.62 2.53
CA LYS A 63 30.13 -12.10 1.25
C LYS A 63 30.55 -13.26 0.33
N THR A 64 30.30 -13.11 -0.96
CA THR A 64 30.55 -14.14 -1.96
C THR A 64 31.61 -13.70 -2.96
N PHE A 65 32.09 -14.62 -3.79
CA PHE A 65 33.08 -14.33 -4.85
C PHE A 65 32.62 -13.23 -5.81
N ARG A 66 31.29 -13.02 -5.98
CA ARG A 66 30.74 -11.93 -6.80
C ARG A 66 31.02 -10.57 -6.19
N HIS A 67 30.91 -10.43 -4.88
CA HIS A 67 31.27 -9.19 -4.15
C HIS A 67 32.76 -8.88 -4.23
N GLU A 68 33.62 -9.91 -4.27
CA GLU A 68 35.07 -9.74 -4.44
C GLU A 68 35.41 -9.29 -5.85
N ALA A 69 34.77 -9.88 -6.86
CA ALA A 69 35.00 -9.56 -8.26
C ALA A 69 34.41 -8.20 -8.67
N PHE A 70 33.27 -7.84 -8.09
CA PHE A 70 32.56 -6.58 -8.40
C PHE A 70 31.98 -5.98 -7.12
N PRO A 71 32.71 -5.05 -6.46
CA PRO A 71 32.28 -4.46 -5.18
C PRO A 71 30.93 -3.74 -5.21
N ALA A 72 30.47 -3.30 -6.39
CA ALA A 72 29.16 -2.70 -6.57
C ALA A 72 28.01 -3.71 -6.66
N TYR A 73 28.30 -5.03 -6.71
CA TYR A 73 27.30 -6.08 -6.75
C TYR A 73 26.39 -6.02 -5.53
N LYS A 74 25.08 -5.92 -5.75
CA LYS A 74 24.05 -5.77 -4.70
C LYS A 74 24.24 -4.58 -3.73
N ALA A 75 25.16 -3.64 -4.01
CA ALA A 75 25.52 -2.54 -3.10
C ALA A 75 24.36 -1.54 -2.87
N GLN A 76 23.39 -1.50 -3.78
CA GLN A 76 22.19 -0.65 -3.67
C GLN A 76 21.01 -1.33 -2.97
N ARG A 77 21.14 -2.62 -2.60
CA ARG A 77 20.08 -3.30 -1.83
C ARG A 77 20.01 -2.67 -0.44
N GLU A 78 18.82 -2.34 -0.03
CA GLU A 78 18.55 -1.89 1.33
C GLU A 78 18.99 -2.95 2.34
N GLU A 79 19.27 -2.52 3.56
CA GLU A 79 19.59 -3.44 4.64
C GLU A 79 18.42 -4.41 4.85
N THR A 80 18.73 -5.68 5.13
CA THR A 80 17.71 -6.69 5.40
C THR A 80 16.79 -6.21 6.51
N PRO A 81 15.47 -6.15 6.29
CA PRO A 81 14.49 -5.74 7.31
C PRO A 81 14.67 -6.53 8.61
N GLU A 82 14.49 -5.85 9.75
CA GLU A 82 14.69 -6.45 11.06
C GLU A 82 13.79 -7.66 11.29
N ASP A 83 12.56 -7.61 10.82
CA ASP A 83 11.62 -8.74 10.87
C ASP A 83 12.15 -9.99 10.17
N ILE A 84 12.86 -9.83 9.06
CA ILE A 84 13.50 -10.95 8.36
C ILE A 84 14.70 -11.46 9.17
N LYS A 85 15.53 -10.56 9.71
CA LYS A 85 16.67 -10.94 10.57
C LYS A 85 16.22 -11.77 11.78
N LEU A 86 15.12 -11.36 12.42
CA LEU A 86 14.53 -12.08 13.54
C LEU A 86 13.87 -13.41 13.14
N SER A 87 13.27 -13.48 11.96
CA SER A 87 12.59 -14.68 11.47
C SER A 87 13.54 -15.81 11.07
N VAL A 88 14.71 -15.48 10.51
CA VAL A 88 15.66 -16.48 9.98
C VAL A 88 16.11 -17.52 11.03
N PRO A 89 16.54 -17.15 12.25
CA PRO A 89 16.91 -18.12 13.28
C PRO A 89 15.76 -19.06 13.64
N ILE A 90 14.54 -18.54 13.70
CA ILE A 90 13.34 -19.32 14.05
C ILE A 90 13.00 -20.31 12.93
N ILE A 91 13.06 -19.87 11.67
CA ILE A 91 12.87 -20.74 10.50
C ILE A 91 13.91 -21.87 10.50
N LYS A 92 15.18 -21.57 10.83
CA LYS A 92 16.23 -22.59 10.96
C LYS A 92 15.92 -23.61 12.06
N ASN A 93 15.39 -23.16 13.20
CA ASN A 93 14.95 -24.05 14.28
C ASN A 93 13.77 -24.95 13.86
N ILE A 94 12.85 -24.43 13.04
CA ILE A 94 11.74 -25.20 12.48
C ILE A 94 12.27 -26.26 11.52
N LEU A 95 13.19 -25.91 10.63
CA LEU A 95 13.82 -26.86 9.69
C LEU A 95 14.56 -27.97 10.44
N ASP A 96 15.28 -27.65 11.51
CA ASP A 96 15.95 -28.62 12.37
C ASP A 96 14.93 -29.57 13.03
N ALA A 97 13.79 -29.05 13.50
CA ALA A 97 12.72 -29.88 14.04
C ALA A 97 12.04 -30.77 12.98
N TYR A 98 12.03 -30.36 11.71
CA TYR A 98 11.62 -31.20 10.57
C TYR A 98 12.71 -32.18 10.11
N HIS A 99 13.92 -32.10 10.67
CA HIS A 99 15.12 -32.81 10.18
C HIS A 99 15.44 -32.52 8.71
N ILE A 100 15.15 -31.28 8.25
CA ILE A 100 15.46 -30.83 6.91
C ILE A 100 16.80 -30.10 6.92
N PRO A 101 17.80 -30.56 6.15
CA PRO A 101 19.14 -30.01 6.16
C PRO A 101 19.17 -28.59 5.62
N ILE A 102 19.90 -27.72 6.33
CA ILE A 102 20.23 -26.36 5.93
C ILE A 102 21.52 -26.42 5.09
N LEU A 103 21.45 -25.92 3.89
CA LEU A 103 22.51 -25.93 2.90
C LEU A 103 23.16 -24.54 2.84
N GLN A 104 24.42 -24.44 3.29
CA GLN A 104 25.20 -23.20 3.26
C GLN A 104 26.65 -23.51 2.94
N VAL A 105 27.28 -22.71 2.09
CA VAL A 105 28.71 -22.81 1.76
C VAL A 105 29.31 -21.41 1.74
N ASP A 106 30.36 -21.18 2.52
CA ASP A 106 31.03 -19.89 2.60
C ASP A 106 31.56 -19.44 1.23
N GLY A 107 31.35 -18.19 0.89
CA GLY A 107 31.79 -17.62 -0.37
C GLY A 107 30.89 -17.86 -1.58
N PHE A 108 29.76 -18.59 -1.41
CA PHE A 108 28.78 -18.87 -2.44
C PHE A 108 27.36 -18.43 -2.02
N GLU A 109 26.52 -18.12 -2.98
CA GLU A 109 25.11 -17.80 -2.76
C GLU A 109 24.24 -19.07 -2.74
N ALA A 110 23.03 -18.99 -2.22
CA ALA A 110 22.09 -20.09 -2.16
C ALA A 110 21.80 -20.68 -3.56
N ASP A 111 21.76 -19.83 -4.58
CA ASP A 111 21.55 -20.22 -5.98
C ASP A 111 22.69 -21.09 -6.52
N ASP A 112 23.95 -20.79 -6.17
CA ASP A 112 25.11 -21.60 -6.55
C ASP A 112 25.08 -22.98 -5.89
N VAL A 113 24.71 -23.05 -4.61
CA VAL A 113 24.56 -24.30 -3.87
C VAL A 113 23.44 -25.14 -4.46
N ILE A 114 22.27 -24.56 -4.69
CA ILE A 114 21.12 -25.23 -5.32
C ILE A 114 21.49 -25.68 -6.74
N GLY A 115 22.10 -24.82 -7.54
CA GLY A 115 22.51 -25.12 -8.92
C GLY A 115 23.46 -26.29 -8.99
N THR A 116 24.42 -26.35 -8.08
CA THR A 116 25.39 -27.45 -7.98
C THR A 116 24.70 -28.77 -7.60
N LEU A 117 23.86 -28.75 -6.57
CA LEU A 117 23.18 -29.96 -6.10
C LEU A 117 22.14 -30.47 -7.11
N ALA A 118 21.37 -29.55 -7.71
CA ALA A 118 20.39 -29.88 -8.75
C ALA A 118 21.06 -30.49 -9.98
N THR A 119 22.19 -29.93 -10.39
CA THR A 119 22.99 -30.50 -11.50
C THR A 119 23.47 -31.91 -11.20
N LYS A 120 24.08 -32.11 -10.04
CA LYS A 120 24.59 -33.45 -9.61
C LYS A 120 23.47 -34.47 -9.43
N ALA A 121 22.28 -34.04 -8.95
CA ALA A 121 21.14 -34.93 -8.78
C ALA A 121 20.51 -35.32 -10.12
N GLY A 122 20.31 -34.33 -11.03
CA GLY A 122 19.80 -34.59 -12.38
C GLY A 122 20.68 -35.57 -13.18
N GLU A 123 21.99 -35.43 -13.08
CA GLU A 123 22.97 -36.37 -13.71
C GLU A 123 22.84 -37.81 -13.17
N LYS A 124 22.40 -37.96 -11.92
CA LYS A 124 22.08 -39.28 -11.34
C LYS A 124 20.67 -39.77 -11.66
N GLY A 125 19.90 -39.05 -12.46
CA GLY A 125 18.52 -39.38 -12.83
C GLY A 125 17.49 -39.10 -11.74
N VAL A 126 17.83 -38.30 -10.73
CA VAL A 126 16.89 -37.87 -9.68
C VAL A 126 16.03 -36.71 -10.20
N GLU A 127 14.72 -36.87 -10.10
CA GLU A 127 13.79 -35.78 -10.47
C GLU A 127 13.90 -34.64 -9.45
N THR A 128 14.47 -33.48 -9.87
CA THR A 128 14.88 -32.42 -9.00
C THR A 128 14.11 -31.16 -9.30
N TYR A 129 13.58 -30.52 -8.25
CA TYR A 129 12.78 -29.31 -8.29
C TYR A 129 13.45 -28.18 -7.51
N MET A 130 13.76 -27.08 -8.17
CA MET A 130 14.30 -25.86 -7.56
C MET A 130 13.13 -24.90 -7.25
N LEU A 131 12.76 -24.77 -5.98
CA LEU A 131 11.66 -23.94 -5.53
C LEU A 131 12.15 -22.52 -5.28
N THR A 132 11.89 -21.64 -6.21
CA THR A 132 12.25 -20.21 -6.15
C THR A 132 11.38 -19.36 -7.09
N PRO A 133 11.05 -18.10 -6.73
CA PRO A 133 10.47 -17.13 -7.67
C PRO A 133 11.49 -16.53 -8.64
N ASP A 134 12.78 -16.70 -8.40
CA ASP A 134 13.86 -16.06 -9.14
C ASP A 134 14.00 -16.62 -10.56
N LYS A 135 13.92 -15.70 -11.54
CA LYS A 135 14.01 -16.01 -12.97
C LYS A 135 15.35 -16.59 -13.40
N ASP A 136 16.42 -16.29 -12.65
CA ASP A 136 17.80 -16.61 -13.03
C ASP A 136 18.07 -18.12 -12.96
N TYR A 137 17.31 -18.84 -12.13
CA TYR A 137 17.34 -20.31 -12.08
C TYR A 137 16.90 -20.97 -13.38
N GLY A 138 16.28 -20.24 -14.31
CA GLY A 138 15.96 -20.75 -15.65
C GLY A 138 17.16 -21.31 -16.40
N GLN A 139 18.38 -20.79 -16.15
CA GLN A 139 19.62 -21.27 -16.75
C GLN A 139 20.02 -22.70 -16.34
N LEU A 140 19.51 -23.18 -15.21
CA LEU A 140 19.84 -24.48 -14.63
C LEU A 140 18.90 -25.61 -15.09
N VAL A 141 17.81 -25.24 -15.78
CA VAL A 141 16.80 -26.20 -16.22
C VAL A 141 17.35 -27.11 -17.33
N LYS A 142 17.21 -28.41 -17.11
CA LYS A 142 17.63 -29.47 -18.03
C LYS A 142 16.84 -30.76 -17.76
N ASP A 143 17.20 -31.85 -18.40
CA ASP A 143 16.58 -33.15 -18.15
C ASP A 143 16.67 -33.51 -16.64
N ASN A 144 15.52 -33.89 -16.07
CA ASN A 144 15.33 -34.21 -14.65
C ASN A 144 15.53 -33.01 -13.69
N VAL A 145 15.79 -31.76 -14.16
CA VAL A 145 15.94 -30.58 -13.32
C VAL A 145 14.94 -29.53 -13.76
N TYR A 146 14.05 -29.16 -12.87
CA TYR A 146 12.93 -28.27 -13.12
C TYR A 146 12.97 -27.08 -12.19
N MET A 147 12.60 -25.90 -12.70
CA MET A 147 12.26 -24.76 -11.87
C MET A 147 10.81 -24.90 -11.40
N TYR A 148 10.59 -24.80 -10.09
CA TYR A 148 9.26 -24.86 -9.48
C TYR A 148 8.92 -23.49 -8.90
N ARG A 149 8.11 -22.74 -9.64
CA ARG A 149 7.91 -21.31 -9.39
C ARG A 149 6.57 -21.03 -8.73
N PRO A 150 6.54 -20.34 -7.55
CA PRO A 150 5.30 -19.90 -6.95
C PRO A 150 4.57 -18.89 -7.86
N GLN A 151 3.25 -19.04 -8.02
CA GLN A 151 2.43 -18.12 -8.81
C GLN A 151 1.74 -17.05 -7.95
N HIS A 152 1.40 -15.91 -8.57
CA HIS A 152 0.47 -14.95 -7.98
C HIS A 152 -0.95 -15.53 -7.99
N GLY A 153 -1.64 -15.55 -6.85
CA GLY A 153 -2.97 -16.16 -6.71
C GLY A 153 -2.94 -17.64 -6.34
N GLY A 154 -1.79 -18.14 -5.86
CA GLY A 154 -1.63 -19.49 -5.33
C GLY A 154 -1.17 -20.54 -6.36
N GLY A 155 -0.65 -21.66 -5.84
CA GLY A 155 -0.12 -22.75 -6.66
C GLY A 155 1.28 -22.50 -7.22
N TYR A 156 1.76 -23.47 -8.01
CA TYR A 156 3.12 -23.49 -8.56
C TYR A 156 3.09 -23.82 -10.04
N GLU A 157 4.06 -23.28 -10.75
CA GLU A 157 4.34 -23.57 -12.16
C GLU A 157 5.60 -24.42 -12.26
N LYS A 158 5.49 -25.60 -12.86
CA LYS A 158 6.65 -26.45 -13.19
C LYS A 158 7.19 -26.02 -14.55
N LEU A 159 8.45 -25.57 -14.59
CA LEU A 159 9.11 -25.11 -15.80
C LEU A 159 10.25 -26.07 -16.13
N GLY A 160 10.11 -26.79 -17.23
CA GLY A 160 11.15 -27.59 -17.86
C GLY A 160 11.79 -26.85 -19.03
N THR A 161 12.63 -27.56 -19.80
CA THR A 161 13.40 -27.00 -20.92
C THR A 161 12.48 -26.26 -21.93
N LYS A 162 11.41 -26.89 -22.36
CA LYS A 162 10.46 -26.30 -23.34
C LYS A 162 9.78 -25.05 -22.83
N GLU A 163 9.32 -25.07 -21.57
CA GLU A 163 8.64 -23.93 -20.96
C GLU A 163 9.59 -22.73 -20.79
N ILE A 164 10.88 -22.97 -20.47
CA ILE A 164 11.91 -21.92 -20.42
C ILE A 164 12.20 -21.37 -21.83
N GLU A 165 12.40 -22.25 -22.81
CA GLU A 165 12.65 -21.85 -24.21
C GLU A 165 11.51 -21.02 -24.78
N GLU A 166 10.25 -21.45 -24.57
CA GLU A 166 9.06 -20.71 -25.00
C GLU A 166 8.92 -19.37 -24.29
N LYS A 167 9.12 -19.37 -22.95
CA LYS A 167 8.94 -18.19 -22.10
C LYS A 167 9.89 -17.06 -22.48
N TYR A 168 11.16 -17.38 -22.70
CA TYR A 168 12.19 -16.39 -23.03
C TYR A 168 12.43 -16.26 -24.54
N SER A 169 11.73 -17.04 -25.36
CA SER A 169 11.91 -17.10 -26.84
C SER A 169 13.36 -17.40 -27.22
N ILE A 170 13.97 -18.38 -26.59
CA ILE A 170 15.36 -18.85 -26.78
C ILE A 170 15.37 -20.32 -27.22
N THR A 171 16.53 -20.82 -27.61
CA THR A 171 16.70 -22.19 -28.10
C THR A 171 17.38 -23.14 -27.11
N SER A 172 17.81 -22.62 -25.98
CA SER A 172 18.40 -23.36 -24.88
C SER A 172 18.28 -22.61 -23.55
N PRO A 173 17.96 -23.26 -22.42
CA PRO A 173 17.94 -22.65 -21.10
C PRO A 173 19.23 -21.90 -20.72
N LEU A 174 20.40 -22.38 -21.14
CA LEU A 174 21.69 -21.72 -20.89
C LEU A 174 21.75 -20.28 -21.46
N GLN A 175 20.96 -20.00 -22.49
CA GLN A 175 20.91 -18.65 -23.07
C GLN A 175 20.25 -17.61 -22.14
N VAL A 176 19.62 -18.02 -21.03
CA VAL A 176 19.17 -17.12 -19.99
C VAL A 176 20.36 -16.29 -19.44
N ILE A 177 21.54 -16.90 -19.30
CA ILE A 177 22.76 -16.20 -18.90
C ILE A 177 23.12 -15.09 -19.88
N ASP A 178 23.04 -15.37 -21.18
CA ASP A 178 23.36 -14.40 -22.23
C ASP A 178 22.34 -13.25 -22.32
N LEU A 179 21.07 -13.56 -22.06
CA LEU A 179 20.03 -12.53 -21.93
C LEU A 179 20.33 -11.59 -20.78
N LEU A 180 20.63 -12.13 -19.59
CA LEU A 180 20.97 -11.36 -18.40
C LEU A 180 22.25 -10.55 -18.61
N ALA A 181 23.26 -11.14 -19.24
CA ALA A 181 24.52 -10.44 -19.56
C ALA A 181 24.32 -9.22 -20.44
N LEU A 182 23.36 -9.28 -21.39
CA LEU A 182 23.04 -8.17 -22.27
C LEU A 182 22.10 -7.13 -21.64
N MET A 183 21.10 -7.57 -20.88
CA MET A 183 20.14 -6.67 -20.24
C MET A 183 20.67 -5.98 -19.01
N GLY A 184 21.59 -6.61 -18.30
CA GLY A 184 21.93 -6.26 -16.93
C GLY A 184 20.81 -6.60 -15.96
N ASP A 185 21.05 -6.37 -14.68
CA ASP A 185 20.02 -6.48 -13.64
C ASP A 185 20.15 -5.34 -12.62
N SER A 186 19.11 -4.51 -12.54
CA SER A 186 19.10 -3.39 -11.60
C SER A 186 18.94 -3.84 -10.15
N ALA A 187 18.33 -5.01 -9.88
CA ALA A 187 18.19 -5.53 -8.53
C ALA A 187 19.52 -6.05 -7.96
N ASP A 188 20.38 -6.58 -8.82
CA ASP A 188 21.71 -7.08 -8.47
C ASP A 188 22.85 -6.12 -8.85
N ASN A 189 22.48 -4.98 -9.42
CA ASN A 189 23.37 -3.89 -9.78
C ASN A 189 24.52 -4.29 -10.69
N PHE A 190 24.24 -5.03 -11.77
CA PHE A 190 25.22 -5.26 -12.82
C PHE A 190 24.77 -4.65 -14.16
N PRO A 191 25.72 -4.05 -14.94
CA PRO A 191 25.41 -3.01 -15.91
C PRO A 191 24.73 -3.50 -17.20
N GLY A 192 25.05 -4.70 -17.68
CA GLY A 192 24.63 -5.14 -19.01
C GLY A 192 25.19 -4.28 -20.15
N CYS A 193 24.49 -4.30 -21.28
CA CYS A 193 24.77 -3.40 -22.41
C CYS A 193 23.81 -2.19 -22.39
N PRO A 194 24.28 -0.95 -22.21
CA PRO A 194 23.42 0.22 -22.08
C PRO A 194 22.42 0.39 -23.22
N GLY A 195 21.12 0.43 -22.88
CA GLY A 195 20.03 0.57 -23.83
C GLY A 195 19.73 -0.69 -24.65
N VAL A 196 20.14 -1.87 -24.19
CA VAL A 196 19.71 -3.17 -24.67
C VAL A 196 18.70 -3.73 -23.67
N GLY A 197 17.42 -3.70 -24.01
CA GLY A 197 16.35 -4.34 -23.24
C GLY A 197 16.03 -5.74 -23.77
N GLU A 198 15.11 -6.45 -23.08
CA GLU A 198 14.73 -7.84 -23.30
C GLU A 198 14.55 -8.22 -24.80
N LYS A 199 13.75 -7.44 -25.55
CA LYS A 199 13.49 -7.74 -26.96
C LYS A 199 14.75 -7.69 -27.82
N THR A 200 15.66 -6.77 -27.52
CA THR A 200 16.91 -6.64 -28.26
C THR A 200 17.89 -7.74 -27.86
N ALA A 201 17.97 -8.05 -26.59
CA ALA A 201 18.78 -9.15 -26.06
C ALA A 201 18.34 -10.49 -26.69
N ILE A 202 17.04 -10.80 -26.67
CA ILE A 202 16.48 -12.02 -27.30
C ILE A 202 16.87 -12.09 -28.79
N LYS A 203 16.74 -10.95 -29.53
CA LYS A 203 17.12 -10.92 -30.95
C LYS A 203 18.61 -11.22 -31.14
N LEU A 204 19.47 -10.61 -30.35
CA LEU A 204 20.93 -10.79 -30.43
C LEU A 204 21.33 -12.22 -30.06
N VAL A 205 20.76 -12.77 -28.98
CA VAL A 205 21.04 -14.15 -28.56
C VAL A 205 20.57 -15.16 -29.59
N ASN A 206 19.39 -14.96 -30.20
CA ASN A 206 18.90 -15.83 -31.26
C ASN A 206 19.72 -15.73 -32.57
N GLU A 207 20.28 -14.56 -32.88
CA GLU A 207 21.09 -14.35 -34.08
C GLU A 207 22.53 -14.89 -33.93
N PHE A 208 23.12 -14.70 -32.74
CA PHE A 208 24.52 -15.02 -32.49
C PHE A 208 24.75 -16.26 -31.59
N GLY A 209 23.70 -16.77 -30.93
CA GLY A 209 23.74 -17.94 -30.05
C GLY A 209 24.16 -17.61 -28.62
N ASN A 210 25.22 -16.87 -28.41
CA ASN A 210 25.75 -16.45 -27.12
C ASN A 210 26.49 -15.12 -27.22
N VAL A 211 26.85 -14.49 -26.08
CA VAL A 211 27.54 -13.19 -26.07
C VAL A 211 28.97 -13.24 -26.54
N GLU A 212 29.68 -14.37 -26.42
CA GLU A 212 31.05 -14.52 -26.95
C GLU A 212 31.02 -14.39 -28.48
N ASN A 213 30.17 -15.17 -29.12
CA ASN A 213 30.01 -15.10 -30.57
C ASN A 213 29.44 -13.76 -31.06
N LEU A 214 28.59 -13.11 -30.24
CA LEU A 214 28.09 -11.77 -30.51
C LEU A 214 29.25 -10.75 -30.51
N ILE A 215 30.15 -10.80 -29.53
CA ILE A 215 31.29 -9.91 -29.40
C ILE A 215 32.28 -10.12 -30.57
N GLU A 216 32.61 -11.36 -30.86
CA GLU A 216 33.49 -11.70 -31.99
C GLU A 216 32.95 -11.26 -33.35
N ASN A 217 31.63 -11.27 -33.51
CA ASN A 217 30.93 -10.90 -34.72
C ASN A 217 30.23 -9.53 -34.67
N SER A 218 30.64 -8.65 -33.75
CA SER A 218 30.01 -7.33 -33.56
C SER A 218 29.95 -6.49 -34.83
N SER A 219 30.91 -6.68 -35.76
CA SER A 219 30.93 -6.05 -37.07
C SER A 219 29.71 -6.36 -37.98
N LYS A 220 28.98 -7.44 -37.68
CA LYS A 220 27.74 -7.81 -38.40
C LYS A 220 26.53 -7.03 -37.89
N ILE A 221 26.60 -6.44 -36.70
CA ILE A 221 25.55 -5.61 -36.12
C ILE A 221 25.51 -4.28 -36.86
N LYS A 222 24.28 -3.76 -37.17
CA LYS A 222 24.10 -2.52 -37.92
C LYS A 222 23.81 -1.32 -36.99
N GLY A 223 24.32 -0.16 -37.37
CA GLY A 223 23.97 1.14 -36.81
C GLY A 223 24.44 1.32 -35.36
N LYS A 224 23.75 2.19 -34.61
CA LYS A 224 24.10 2.55 -33.21
C LYS A 224 24.16 1.38 -32.23
N LEU A 225 23.50 0.27 -32.54
CA LEU A 225 23.55 -0.92 -31.70
C LEU A 225 24.92 -1.56 -31.68
N ARG A 226 25.64 -1.54 -32.83
CA ARG A 226 27.02 -2.00 -32.89
C ARG A 226 27.92 -1.20 -31.95
N GLU A 227 27.86 0.14 -32.02
CA GLU A 227 28.67 1.04 -31.19
C GLU A 227 28.42 0.77 -29.69
N LYS A 228 27.14 0.53 -29.31
CA LYS A 228 26.77 0.20 -27.94
C LYS A 228 27.37 -1.13 -27.48
N VAL A 229 27.28 -2.17 -28.29
CA VAL A 229 27.81 -3.51 -27.96
C VAL A 229 29.34 -3.45 -27.88
N GLU A 230 30.01 -2.81 -28.87
CA GLU A 230 31.46 -2.66 -28.89
C GLU A 230 31.98 -1.80 -27.72
N GLY A 231 31.22 -0.76 -27.31
CA GLY A 231 31.57 0.08 -26.18
C GLY A 231 31.32 -0.55 -24.81
N ALA A 232 30.48 -1.61 -24.73
CA ALA A 232 30.10 -2.26 -23.47
C ALA A 232 30.66 -3.69 -23.31
N ILE A 233 31.69 -4.07 -24.07
CA ILE A 233 32.22 -5.46 -24.07
C ILE A 233 32.60 -5.92 -22.66
N GLU A 234 33.31 -5.09 -21.90
CA GLU A 234 33.75 -5.47 -20.55
C GLU A 234 32.56 -5.54 -19.57
N ASP A 235 31.59 -4.64 -19.68
CA ASP A 235 30.36 -4.67 -18.90
C ASP A 235 29.52 -5.92 -19.20
N ILE A 236 29.40 -6.32 -20.46
CA ILE A 236 28.71 -7.55 -20.87
C ILE A 236 29.40 -8.79 -20.30
N LYS A 237 30.73 -8.85 -20.38
CA LYS A 237 31.52 -9.96 -19.81
C LYS A 237 31.36 -10.04 -18.29
N MET A 238 31.48 -8.89 -17.61
CA MET A 238 31.28 -8.83 -16.16
C MET A 238 29.85 -9.23 -15.79
N SER A 239 28.85 -8.73 -16.49
CA SER A 239 27.46 -9.10 -16.27
C SER A 239 27.20 -10.59 -16.50
N LYS A 240 27.82 -11.19 -17.54
CA LYS A 240 27.77 -12.65 -17.75
C LYS A 240 28.35 -13.42 -16.57
N PHE A 241 29.52 -12.99 -16.09
CA PHE A 241 30.16 -13.60 -14.92
C PHE A 241 29.28 -13.53 -13.68
N LEU A 242 28.67 -12.37 -13.41
CA LEU A 242 27.82 -12.14 -12.24
C LEU A 242 26.47 -12.91 -12.34
N ALA A 243 25.86 -12.96 -13.52
CA ALA A 243 24.61 -13.67 -13.78
C ALA A 243 24.74 -15.18 -13.81
N THR A 244 25.96 -15.71 -13.99
CA THR A 244 26.18 -17.16 -14.09
C THR A 244 26.11 -17.81 -12.71
N ILE A 245 25.14 -18.69 -12.51
CA ILE A 245 25.05 -19.53 -11.32
C ILE A 245 26.10 -20.64 -11.41
N ARG A 246 26.94 -20.75 -10.38
CA ARG A 246 28.01 -21.78 -10.31
C ARG A 246 27.39 -23.15 -10.04
N THR A 247 27.90 -24.15 -10.74
CA THR A 247 27.49 -25.55 -10.58
C THR A 247 28.65 -26.48 -10.10
N ASP A 248 29.73 -25.87 -9.66
CA ASP A 248 30.95 -26.49 -9.19
C ASP A 248 31.31 -26.15 -7.73
N VAL A 249 30.33 -25.69 -6.93
CA VAL A 249 30.50 -25.43 -5.50
C VAL A 249 31.04 -26.69 -4.79
N PRO A 250 31.97 -26.52 -3.82
CA PRO A 250 32.55 -27.68 -3.10
C PRO A 250 31.55 -28.24 -2.07
N VAL A 251 30.38 -28.68 -2.54
CA VAL A 251 29.32 -29.32 -1.77
C VAL A 251 29.07 -30.73 -2.32
N ALA A 252 29.03 -31.73 -1.46
CA ALA A 252 28.69 -33.10 -1.84
C ALA A 252 27.17 -33.28 -1.94
N LEU A 253 26.70 -34.01 -2.96
CA LEU A 253 25.31 -34.47 -3.00
C LEU A 253 25.16 -35.68 -2.10
N ASP A 254 24.76 -35.49 -0.87
CA ASP A 254 24.47 -36.52 0.13
C ASP A 254 22.97 -36.81 0.17
N MET A 255 22.55 -37.83 -0.58
CA MET A 255 21.14 -38.23 -0.69
C MET A 255 20.58 -38.77 0.63
N ASP A 256 21.43 -39.40 1.45
CA ASP A 256 20.98 -39.92 2.75
C ASP A 256 20.67 -38.81 3.73
N ASN A 257 21.47 -37.77 3.74
CA ASN A 257 21.23 -36.57 4.55
C ASN A 257 20.02 -35.75 4.05
N LEU A 258 19.77 -35.71 2.74
CA LEU A 258 18.62 -35.00 2.15
C LEU A 258 17.31 -35.79 2.26
N LYS A 259 17.36 -37.05 2.67
CA LYS A 259 16.18 -37.91 2.76
C LYS A 259 15.17 -37.35 3.77
N LEU A 260 13.93 -37.20 3.34
CA LEU A 260 12.86 -36.75 4.24
C LEU A 260 12.55 -37.84 5.26
N VAL A 261 12.70 -37.51 6.53
CA VAL A 261 12.41 -38.36 7.67
C VAL A 261 11.28 -37.80 8.51
N GLU A 262 10.76 -38.56 9.49
CA GLU A 262 9.69 -38.08 10.35
C GLU A 262 10.17 -36.90 11.23
N ALA A 263 9.38 -35.86 11.28
CA ALA A 263 9.69 -34.66 12.05
C ALA A 263 9.57 -34.89 13.57
N ASN A 264 10.34 -34.15 14.34
CA ASN A 264 10.20 -34.07 15.80
C ASN A 264 8.95 -33.26 16.14
N LYS A 265 7.83 -33.95 16.37
CA LYS A 265 6.52 -33.33 16.61
C LYS A 265 6.45 -32.57 17.92
N GLU A 266 7.15 -33.04 18.95
CA GLU A 266 7.19 -32.38 20.25
C GLU A 266 7.89 -31.02 20.13
N LYS A 267 9.07 -30.98 19.49
CA LYS A 267 9.80 -29.74 19.24
C LYS A 267 9.04 -28.76 18.35
N LEU A 268 8.38 -29.27 17.30
CA LEU A 268 7.50 -28.42 16.45
C LEU A 268 6.32 -27.85 17.22
N ASP A 269 5.72 -28.63 18.13
CA ASP A 269 4.61 -28.16 18.95
C ASP A 269 5.04 -27.06 19.93
N GLU A 270 6.22 -27.19 20.53
CA GLU A 270 6.80 -26.15 21.38
C GLU A 270 7.03 -24.87 20.57
N ILE A 271 7.68 -24.95 19.40
CA ILE A 271 7.95 -23.77 18.56
C ILE A 271 6.65 -23.12 18.07
N PHE A 272 5.69 -23.92 17.57
CA PHE A 272 4.43 -23.38 17.08
C PHE A 272 3.55 -22.82 18.20
N THR A 273 3.66 -23.35 19.41
CA THR A 273 3.00 -22.80 20.60
C THR A 273 3.63 -21.43 20.97
N GLU A 274 4.95 -21.33 20.94
CA GLU A 274 5.66 -20.08 21.19
C GLU A 274 5.36 -19.00 20.13
N LEU A 275 5.18 -19.39 18.88
CA LEU A 275 4.79 -18.52 17.77
C LEU A 275 3.28 -18.24 17.70
N GLU A 276 2.48 -18.92 18.53
CA GLU A 276 1.01 -18.84 18.56
C GLU A 276 0.33 -19.39 17.29
N PHE A 277 0.97 -20.31 16.60
CA PHE A 277 0.47 -20.97 15.39
C PHE A 277 -0.48 -22.14 15.67
N LYS A 278 -1.47 -21.96 16.56
CA LYS A 278 -2.35 -23.04 17.07
C LYS A 278 -3.04 -23.84 15.96
N SER A 279 -3.70 -23.15 15.01
CA SER A 279 -4.42 -23.81 13.92
C SER A 279 -3.46 -24.48 12.94
N PHE A 280 -2.31 -23.89 12.67
CA PHE A 280 -1.25 -24.49 11.87
C PHE A 280 -0.71 -25.75 12.53
N ALA A 281 -0.40 -25.71 13.82
CA ALA A 281 0.05 -26.84 14.63
C ALA A 281 -0.96 -28.00 14.60
N ASN A 282 -2.25 -27.72 14.83
CA ASN A 282 -3.30 -28.73 14.79
C ASN A 282 -3.38 -29.42 13.41
N ARG A 283 -3.26 -28.66 12.33
CA ARG A 283 -3.30 -29.18 10.96
C ARG A 283 -2.08 -30.05 10.63
N VAL A 284 -0.87 -29.60 11.03
CA VAL A 284 0.40 -30.26 10.68
C VAL A 284 0.68 -31.47 11.58
N LEU A 285 0.45 -31.32 12.88
CA LEU A 285 0.78 -32.36 13.87
C LEU A 285 -0.32 -33.41 14.06
N LYS A 286 -1.47 -33.25 13.37
CA LYS A 286 -2.61 -34.19 13.45
C LYS A 286 -3.00 -34.53 14.88
N LYS A 287 -3.03 -33.53 15.78
CA LYS A 287 -3.50 -33.71 17.15
C LYS A 287 -4.94 -34.28 17.12
N PRO A 288 -5.32 -35.27 17.97
CA PRO A 288 -6.67 -35.76 18.04
C PRO A 288 -7.60 -34.58 18.36
N GLN A 289 -8.49 -34.27 17.44
CA GLN A 289 -9.51 -33.25 17.67
C GLN A 289 -10.36 -33.69 18.85
N GLN A 290 -10.29 -32.99 19.95
CA GLN A 290 -11.45 -32.91 20.86
C GLN A 290 -12.59 -32.34 20.00
N LYS A 291 -13.76 -33.01 19.99
CA LYS A 291 -14.89 -32.67 19.14
C LYS A 291 -15.09 -31.16 19.04
N PRO A 292 -15.21 -30.59 17.85
CA PRO A 292 -15.23 -29.17 17.66
C PRO A 292 -16.51 -28.60 18.28
N THR A 293 -16.37 -27.79 19.29
CA THR A 293 -17.23 -26.66 19.50
C THR A 293 -16.69 -25.58 18.58
N ASN A 294 -17.37 -25.37 17.49
CA ASN A 294 -17.21 -24.37 16.44
C ASN A 294 -15.78 -23.89 16.12
N ALA A 295 -15.34 -24.30 14.95
CA ALA A 295 -13.98 -24.16 14.46
C ALA A 295 -13.72 -22.81 13.82
N SER A 296 -12.59 -22.25 14.17
CA SER A 296 -11.90 -21.18 13.47
C SER A 296 -11.64 -21.50 12.00
N LEU A 297 -12.11 -20.66 11.11
CA LEU A 297 -11.63 -20.57 9.74
C LEU A 297 -10.44 -19.59 9.73
N GLU A 298 -9.23 -20.13 9.72
CA GLU A 298 -8.12 -19.35 9.22
C GLU A 298 -8.39 -19.04 7.75
N LEU A 299 -8.46 -17.75 7.43
CA LEU A 299 -8.55 -17.27 6.06
C LEU A 299 -7.41 -17.85 5.24
N ASP A 300 -7.77 -18.70 4.30
CA ASP A 300 -6.86 -19.16 3.25
C ASP A 300 -6.61 -17.96 2.32
N LEU A 301 -5.43 -17.33 2.46
CA LEU A 301 -5.03 -16.14 1.71
C LEU A 301 -4.98 -16.38 0.18
N PHE A 302 -5.25 -17.59 -0.26
CA PHE A 302 -5.25 -18.00 -1.66
C PHE A 302 -6.63 -18.47 -2.18
N ALA A 303 -7.69 -18.41 -1.34
CA ALA A 303 -9.03 -18.68 -1.78
C ALA A 303 -9.73 -17.38 -2.20
N GLU A 304 -10.24 -17.34 -3.42
CA GLU A 304 -11.09 -16.28 -3.91
C GLU A 304 -12.44 -16.29 -3.17
N ASN A 305 -12.83 -15.12 -2.68
CA ASN A 305 -14.09 -14.70 -2.05
C ASN A 305 -14.27 -14.92 -0.54
N PRO A 306 -14.47 -13.82 0.20
CA PRO A 306 -14.92 -13.88 1.58
C PRO A 306 -16.44 -14.06 1.61
N THR A 307 -16.91 -15.21 2.04
CA THR A 307 -18.31 -15.37 2.46
C THR A 307 -18.40 -15.07 3.96
N ASN A 308 -19.29 -14.16 4.27
CA ASN A 308 -19.68 -13.76 5.63
C ASN A 308 -19.95 -14.97 6.53
N GLY A 309 -19.25 -15.03 7.64
CA GLY A 309 -19.55 -15.93 8.74
C GLY A 309 -19.00 -15.32 10.03
N GLN A 310 -19.92 -14.91 10.89
CA GLN A 310 -19.63 -14.54 12.26
C GLN A 310 -19.01 -15.73 12.99
N ASP A 311 -17.85 -15.55 13.57
CA ASP A 311 -17.32 -16.47 14.56
C ASP A 311 -16.60 -15.71 15.68
N GLU A 312 -17.23 -15.74 16.85
CA GLU A 312 -16.59 -15.41 18.11
C GLU A 312 -15.44 -16.38 18.36
N GLN A 313 -14.20 -15.89 18.26
CA GLN A 313 -13.04 -16.60 18.77
C GLN A 313 -12.37 -15.85 19.89
N LYS A 314 -12.56 -16.38 21.06
CA LYS A 314 -11.81 -16.02 22.25
C LYS A 314 -10.38 -16.53 22.10
N ASN A 315 -9.45 -15.62 21.85
CA ASN A 315 -8.03 -15.84 22.06
C ASN A 315 -7.72 -15.75 23.57
N ALA A 316 -7.16 -16.81 24.11
CA ALA A 316 -7.05 -17.03 25.54
C ALA A 316 -5.97 -16.16 26.26
N ASN A 317 -5.40 -15.15 25.62
CA ASN A 317 -4.31 -14.36 26.20
C ASN A 317 -4.39 -12.83 26.01
N PHE A 318 -5.41 -12.30 25.31
CA PHE A 318 -5.61 -10.86 25.28
C PHE A 318 -6.45 -10.41 26.48
N GLU A 319 -6.05 -9.29 27.09
CA GLU A 319 -6.94 -8.55 27.96
C GLU A 319 -8.13 -8.03 27.14
N SER A 320 -9.27 -7.84 27.77
CA SER A 320 -10.47 -7.25 27.14
C SER A 320 -11.30 -6.60 28.23
N ILE A 321 -12.30 -5.85 27.87
CA ILE A 321 -13.26 -5.25 28.80
C ILE A 321 -13.87 -6.29 29.76
N LYS A 322 -13.98 -7.57 29.34
CA LYS A 322 -14.52 -8.67 30.15
C LYS A 322 -13.52 -9.27 31.15
N THR A 323 -12.22 -9.03 30.96
CA THR A 323 -11.15 -9.67 31.74
C THR A 323 -10.38 -8.69 32.62
N VAL A 324 -10.45 -7.39 32.32
CA VAL A 324 -9.75 -6.34 33.07
C VAL A 324 -10.74 -5.62 33.97
N GLU A 325 -10.36 -5.44 35.25
CA GLU A 325 -11.10 -4.58 36.15
C GLU A 325 -11.00 -3.12 35.71
N HIS A 326 -12.14 -2.49 35.46
CA HIS A 326 -12.23 -1.12 34.98
C HIS A 326 -13.40 -0.39 35.62
N LYS A 327 -13.41 0.93 35.54
CA LYS A 327 -14.43 1.80 36.06
C LYS A 327 -14.92 2.74 34.97
N TYR A 328 -15.89 2.26 34.20
CA TYR A 328 -16.53 3.05 33.16
C TYR A 328 -17.89 3.56 33.66
N ASN A 329 -18.14 4.84 33.46
CA ASN A 329 -19.26 5.54 34.04
C ASN A 329 -20.15 6.15 32.96
N LEU A 330 -21.44 5.85 33.01
CA LEU A 330 -22.45 6.49 32.19
C LEU A 330 -22.93 7.80 32.85
N ILE A 331 -22.93 8.89 32.10
CA ILE A 331 -23.44 10.21 32.49
C ILE A 331 -24.59 10.55 31.53
N ASP A 332 -25.79 10.63 32.05
CA ASP A 332 -27.03 10.86 31.28
C ASP A 332 -27.85 12.05 31.76
N ASN A 333 -27.29 12.89 32.66
CA ASN A 333 -27.96 14.07 33.19
C ASN A 333 -26.98 15.23 33.40
N GLU A 334 -27.48 16.47 33.39
CA GLU A 334 -26.67 17.68 33.48
C GLU A 334 -25.92 17.85 34.81
N GLU A 335 -26.47 17.36 35.92
CA GLU A 335 -25.84 17.54 37.22
C GLU A 335 -24.58 16.73 37.32
N ASP A 336 -24.61 15.48 36.91
CA ASP A 336 -23.44 14.61 36.86
C ASP A 336 -22.45 15.06 35.78
N ALA A 337 -22.91 15.58 34.63
CA ALA A 337 -22.07 16.18 33.60
C ALA A 337 -21.29 17.38 34.16
N LYS A 338 -21.89 18.25 34.98
CA LYS A 338 -21.20 19.36 35.64
C LYS A 338 -20.16 18.88 36.68
N ARG A 339 -20.50 17.85 37.46
CA ARG A 339 -19.55 17.23 38.37
C ARG A 339 -18.35 16.59 37.66
N LEU A 340 -18.61 15.94 36.55
CA LEU A 340 -17.58 15.38 35.68
C LEU A 340 -16.69 16.50 35.10
N TYR A 341 -17.28 17.57 34.61
CA TYR A 341 -16.55 18.75 34.14
C TYR A 341 -15.59 19.29 35.21
N ASP A 342 -16.08 19.50 36.43
CA ASP A 342 -15.26 20.02 37.52
C ASP A 342 -14.07 19.07 37.85
N TYR A 343 -14.27 17.76 37.78
CA TYR A 343 -13.21 16.77 37.93
C TYR A 343 -12.19 16.82 36.76
N LEU A 344 -12.64 16.80 35.50
CA LEU A 344 -11.78 16.79 34.33
C LEU A 344 -10.99 18.10 34.19
N PHE A 345 -11.56 19.24 34.60
CA PHE A 345 -10.92 20.56 34.51
C PHE A 345 -9.66 20.67 35.37
N THR A 346 -9.49 19.82 36.36
CA THR A 346 -8.28 19.76 37.21
C THR A 346 -7.12 19.00 36.57
N LYS A 347 -7.34 18.31 35.44
CA LYS A 347 -6.36 17.42 34.79
C LYS A 347 -5.55 18.19 33.74
N GLN A 348 -4.37 17.65 33.42
CA GLN A 348 -3.47 18.22 32.40
C GLN A 348 -3.57 17.51 31.05
N ILE A 349 -4.08 16.27 31.06
CA ILE A 349 -4.26 15.43 29.88
C ILE A 349 -5.70 14.94 29.87
N LEU A 350 -6.35 15.01 28.72
CA LEU A 350 -7.70 14.56 28.49
C LEU A 350 -7.73 13.71 27.21
N SER A 351 -7.92 12.41 27.36
CA SER A 351 -8.30 11.57 26.24
C SER A 351 -9.77 11.76 25.93
N LEU A 352 -10.08 11.86 24.67
CA LEU A 352 -11.44 12.12 24.17
C LEU A 352 -11.75 11.25 22.96
N ASP A 353 -13.02 10.95 22.80
CA ASP A 353 -13.60 10.31 21.61
C ASP A 353 -15.04 10.78 21.45
N THR A 354 -15.59 10.73 20.24
CA THR A 354 -16.97 11.14 19.93
C THR A 354 -17.75 10.03 19.25
N GLU A 355 -18.89 9.66 19.82
CA GLU A 355 -19.86 8.80 19.18
C GLU A 355 -20.83 9.62 18.32
N THR A 356 -21.07 9.17 17.10
CA THR A 356 -21.79 9.95 16.10
C THR A 356 -22.75 9.12 15.25
N THR A 357 -23.60 9.81 14.48
CA THR A 357 -24.55 9.19 13.54
C THR A 357 -23.96 8.87 12.17
N SER A 358 -22.78 9.38 11.83
CA SER A 358 -22.19 9.28 10.48
C SER A 358 -20.68 9.32 10.55
N THR A 359 -20.00 8.67 9.62
CA THR A 359 -18.54 8.78 9.41
C THR A 359 -18.15 10.06 8.64
N HIS A 360 -19.10 10.82 8.11
CA HIS A 360 -18.88 12.12 7.47
C HIS A 360 -19.11 13.21 8.52
N ALA A 361 -18.04 13.80 9.04
CA ALA A 361 -18.08 14.75 10.15
C ALA A 361 -19.00 15.95 9.88
N VAL A 362 -19.04 16.45 8.64
CA VAL A 362 -19.90 17.61 8.26
C VAL A 362 -21.36 17.38 8.60
N ASP A 363 -21.89 16.17 8.36
CA ASP A 363 -23.30 15.83 8.58
C ASP A 363 -23.54 15.02 9.85
N ALA A 364 -22.47 14.73 10.60
CA ALA A 364 -22.55 13.90 11.80
C ALA A 364 -23.21 14.67 12.96
N GLU A 365 -24.11 13.99 13.64
CA GLU A 365 -24.68 14.44 14.92
C GLU A 365 -24.04 13.65 16.06
N LEU A 366 -23.72 14.35 17.16
CA LEU A 366 -23.20 13.73 18.36
C LEU A 366 -24.22 12.81 19.02
N VAL A 367 -23.80 11.60 19.33
CA VAL A 367 -24.52 10.61 20.13
C VAL A 367 -23.97 10.56 21.54
N GLY A 368 -22.67 10.77 21.71
CA GLY A 368 -22.00 10.82 22.99
C GLY A 368 -20.61 11.45 22.94
N LEU A 369 -20.10 11.77 24.11
CA LEU A 369 -18.74 12.24 24.36
C LEU A 369 -18.08 11.31 25.36
N SER A 370 -16.89 10.81 25.04
CA SER A 370 -16.13 9.94 25.92
C SER A 370 -14.87 10.62 26.43
N PHE A 371 -14.52 10.36 27.68
CA PHE A 371 -13.38 10.97 28.34
C PHE A 371 -12.62 9.98 29.21
N ALA A 372 -11.28 10.00 29.14
CA ALA A 372 -10.43 9.32 30.10
C ALA A 372 -9.26 10.23 30.50
N VAL A 373 -8.87 10.14 31.79
CA VAL A 373 -7.76 10.92 32.36
C VAL A 373 -6.81 10.03 33.19
N GLU A 374 -7.25 8.85 33.52
CA GLU A 374 -6.50 7.78 34.23
C GLU A 374 -6.81 6.46 33.53
N GLU A 375 -5.82 5.59 33.42
CA GLU A 375 -6.00 4.28 32.79
C GLU A 375 -7.06 3.45 33.51
N LYS A 376 -7.93 2.78 32.79
CA LYS A 376 -9.02 1.95 33.27
C LYS A 376 -10.14 2.72 33.98
N GLU A 377 -10.13 4.06 33.93
CA GLU A 377 -11.25 4.90 34.35
C GLU A 377 -11.67 5.81 33.21
N ALA A 378 -12.91 5.68 32.77
CA ALA A 378 -13.45 6.49 31.68
C ALA A 378 -14.92 6.83 31.91
N PHE A 379 -15.38 7.82 31.17
CA PHE A 379 -16.72 8.39 31.30
C PHE A 379 -17.34 8.54 29.91
N TYR A 380 -18.55 8.09 29.74
CA TYR A 380 -19.38 8.35 28.56
C TYR A 380 -20.53 9.26 28.91
N VAL A 381 -20.63 10.38 28.22
CA VAL A 381 -21.70 11.36 28.36
C VAL A 381 -22.68 11.19 27.21
N ALA A 382 -23.87 10.70 27.51
CA ALA A 382 -24.91 10.51 26.49
C ALA A 382 -25.46 11.87 26.03
N ILE A 383 -25.44 12.13 24.73
CA ILE A 383 -25.92 13.38 24.14
C ILE A 383 -27.32 13.19 23.56
N PRO A 384 -28.30 14.02 23.99
CA PRO A 384 -29.66 13.98 23.44
C PRO A 384 -29.73 14.20 21.93
N SER A 385 -30.76 13.67 21.29
CA SER A 385 -31.01 13.84 19.84
C SER A 385 -31.52 15.24 19.48
N ASP A 386 -32.16 15.92 20.42
CA ASP A 386 -32.54 17.30 20.22
C ASP A 386 -31.34 18.24 20.23
N ARG A 387 -31.21 19.05 19.20
CA ARG A 387 -30.04 19.90 18.98
C ARG A 387 -29.82 20.95 20.09
N GLU A 388 -30.87 21.51 20.63
CA GLU A 388 -30.79 22.53 21.69
C GLU A 388 -30.35 21.87 23.01
N GLU A 389 -30.89 20.71 23.33
CA GLU A 389 -30.48 19.94 24.48
C GLU A 389 -29.02 19.45 24.33
N ALA A 390 -28.62 18.94 23.16
CA ALA A 390 -27.27 18.54 22.86
C ALA A 390 -26.26 19.70 23.10
N LEU A 391 -26.60 20.89 22.63
CA LEU A 391 -25.78 22.10 22.85
C LEU A 391 -25.61 22.45 24.33
N LYS A 392 -26.60 22.16 25.18
CA LYS A 392 -26.43 22.37 26.64
C LYS A 392 -25.34 21.49 27.20
N PHE A 393 -25.33 20.20 26.85
CA PHE A 393 -24.29 19.25 27.28
C PHE A 393 -22.92 19.63 26.72
N VAL A 394 -22.83 19.87 25.42
CA VAL A 394 -21.56 20.28 24.79
C VAL A 394 -20.99 21.54 25.42
N ASN A 395 -21.83 22.55 25.72
CA ASN A 395 -21.40 23.80 26.34
C ASN A 395 -20.84 23.61 27.78
N ILE A 396 -21.25 22.58 28.50
CA ILE A 396 -20.63 22.22 29.80
C ILE A 396 -19.14 21.88 29.59
N PHE A 397 -18.83 21.08 28.56
CA PHE A 397 -17.48 20.59 28.29
C PHE A 397 -16.66 21.49 27.37
N LYS A 398 -17.27 22.44 26.65
CA LYS A 398 -16.59 23.37 25.74
C LYS A 398 -15.34 24.01 26.38
N PRO A 399 -15.35 24.52 27.64
CA PRO A 399 -14.16 25.10 28.26
C PRO A 399 -12.99 24.10 28.45
N LEU A 400 -13.23 22.76 28.47
CA LEU A 400 -12.17 21.76 28.50
C LEU A 400 -11.47 21.68 27.13
N TYR A 401 -12.24 21.60 26.05
CA TYR A 401 -11.72 21.54 24.69
C TYR A 401 -10.93 22.80 24.33
N GLU A 402 -11.42 23.97 24.75
CA GLU A 402 -10.83 25.26 24.44
C GLU A 402 -9.74 25.70 25.45
N ASN A 403 -9.42 24.89 26.46
CA ASN A 403 -8.35 25.19 27.42
C ASN A 403 -6.98 24.82 26.83
N PRO A 404 -6.10 25.78 26.49
CA PRO A 404 -4.79 25.48 25.89
C PRO A 404 -3.81 24.81 26.84
N LYS A 405 -4.11 24.74 28.15
CA LYS A 405 -3.26 24.10 29.16
C LYS A 405 -3.52 22.60 29.29
N ILE A 406 -4.66 22.12 28.80
CA ILE A 406 -5.03 20.71 28.81
C ILE A 406 -4.64 20.11 27.45
N MET A 407 -3.77 19.09 27.45
CA MET A 407 -3.46 18.32 26.25
C MET A 407 -4.65 17.43 25.90
N LYS A 408 -5.11 17.44 24.67
CA LYS A 408 -6.14 16.53 24.13
C LYS A 408 -5.49 15.37 23.45
N VAL A 409 -5.95 14.16 23.75
CA VAL A 409 -5.49 12.92 23.13
C VAL A 409 -6.67 12.30 22.41
N GLY A 410 -6.47 11.84 21.19
CA GLY A 410 -7.50 11.17 20.40
C GLY A 410 -6.90 10.14 19.45
N GLN A 411 -7.73 9.30 18.89
CA GLN A 411 -7.41 8.39 17.82
C GLN A 411 -8.07 8.88 16.53
N ASN A 412 -7.32 9.41 15.56
CA ASN A 412 -7.85 10.19 14.44
C ASN A 412 -8.64 11.44 14.92
N ILE A 413 -8.02 12.17 15.85
CA ILE A 413 -8.61 13.32 16.56
C ILE A 413 -9.16 14.41 15.62
N LYS A 414 -8.72 14.42 14.36
CA LYS A 414 -9.24 15.33 13.34
C LYS A 414 -10.74 15.17 13.14
N TYR A 415 -11.24 13.93 13.11
CA TYR A 415 -12.67 13.64 12.99
C TYR A 415 -13.46 14.20 14.17
N ASP A 416 -13.00 13.97 15.40
CA ASP A 416 -13.64 14.49 16.61
C ASP A 416 -13.67 16.02 16.62
N TYR A 417 -12.57 16.63 16.18
CA TYR A 417 -12.46 18.08 16.07
C TYR A 417 -13.51 18.62 15.09
N GLU A 418 -13.63 18.03 13.90
CA GLU A 418 -14.61 18.42 12.87
C GLU A 418 -16.06 18.27 13.37
N VAL A 419 -16.37 17.19 14.06
CA VAL A 419 -17.69 16.98 14.67
C VAL A 419 -17.98 18.06 15.71
N LEU A 420 -17.01 18.35 16.59
CA LEU A 420 -17.14 19.39 17.62
C LEU A 420 -17.28 20.80 17.03
N MET A 421 -16.66 21.11 15.89
CA MET A 421 -16.84 22.36 15.16
C MET A 421 -18.31 22.59 14.75
N ASN A 422 -19.08 21.54 14.42
CA ASN A 422 -20.52 21.66 14.16
C ASN A 422 -21.29 22.18 15.37
N TYR A 423 -20.74 22.04 16.58
CA TYR A 423 -21.32 22.51 17.85
C TYR A 423 -20.68 23.82 18.37
N GLY A 424 -19.83 24.45 17.53
CA GLY A 424 -19.16 25.71 17.87
C GLY A 424 -18.04 25.54 18.90
N VAL A 425 -17.40 24.38 18.95
CA VAL A 425 -16.24 24.11 19.81
C VAL A 425 -14.98 24.11 18.96
N GLU A 426 -13.96 24.85 19.40
CA GLU A 426 -12.62 24.90 18.83
C GLU A 426 -11.63 24.25 19.79
N ILE A 427 -11.02 23.12 19.38
CA ILE A 427 -10.00 22.48 20.21
C ILE A 427 -8.75 23.35 20.22
N GLN A 428 -8.29 23.72 21.43
CA GLN A 428 -7.11 24.57 21.61
C GLN A 428 -6.03 23.87 22.43
N GLY A 429 -4.78 24.30 22.21
CA GLY A 429 -3.61 23.78 22.89
C GLY A 429 -3.02 22.55 22.18
N LYS A 430 -2.18 21.81 22.91
CA LYS A 430 -1.53 20.63 22.35
C LYS A 430 -2.53 19.50 22.13
N MET A 431 -2.44 18.85 20.97
CA MET A 431 -3.14 17.62 20.65
C MET A 431 -2.12 16.49 20.49
N PHE A 432 -2.54 15.27 20.79
CA PHE A 432 -1.77 14.04 20.53
C PHE A 432 -2.70 13.05 19.82
N ASP A 433 -2.39 12.71 18.58
CA ASP A 433 -3.12 11.72 17.81
C ASP A 433 -2.35 10.40 17.80
N THR A 434 -2.97 9.35 18.33
CA THR A 434 -2.35 8.01 18.40
C THR A 434 -2.19 7.34 17.05
N MET A 435 -3.08 7.62 16.08
CA MET A 435 -2.98 7.16 14.71
C MET A 435 -1.76 7.78 14.00
N ILE A 436 -1.57 9.09 14.12
CA ILE A 436 -0.45 9.81 13.50
C ILE A 436 0.87 9.46 14.21
N ALA A 437 0.85 9.32 15.55
CA ALA A 437 2.02 8.88 16.30
C ALA A 437 2.52 7.50 15.79
N HIS A 438 1.61 6.55 15.64
CA HIS A 438 1.98 5.23 15.12
C HIS A 438 2.37 5.27 13.63
N TYR A 439 1.72 6.10 12.83
CA TYR A 439 2.10 6.29 11.43
C TYR A 439 3.57 6.74 11.29
N LEU A 440 4.03 7.66 12.11
CA LEU A 440 5.44 8.08 12.09
C LEU A 440 6.39 6.97 12.57
N ILE A 441 5.97 6.12 13.52
CA ILE A 441 6.77 5.01 14.04
C ILE A 441 6.87 3.87 13.00
N GLN A 442 5.76 3.53 12.34
CA GLN A 442 5.66 2.41 11.39
C GLN A 442 4.69 2.72 10.24
N PRO A 443 5.09 3.54 9.26
CA PRO A 443 4.19 4.06 8.21
C PRO A 443 3.56 3.01 7.29
N GLU A 444 4.11 1.79 7.25
CA GLU A 444 3.65 0.70 6.38
C GLU A 444 2.56 -0.17 7.00
N LEU A 445 2.20 0.06 8.28
CA LEU A 445 1.27 -0.78 9.02
C LEU A 445 -0.14 -0.17 9.09
N TYR A 446 -1.07 -0.90 9.73
CA TYR A 446 -2.38 -0.35 10.08
C TYR A 446 -2.29 0.55 11.31
N HIS A 447 -3.10 1.61 11.33
CA HIS A 447 -3.09 2.62 12.38
C HIS A 447 -4.45 2.73 13.10
N ASN A 448 -5.37 1.79 12.88
CA ASN A 448 -6.64 1.75 13.58
C ASN A 448 -6.47 1.27 15.02
N MET A 449 -7.36 1.71 15.90
CA MET A 449 -7.26 1.49 17.35
C MET A 449 -7.21 0.02 17.73
N ASP A 450 -8.05 -0.83 17.13
CA ASP A 450 -8.07 -2.27 17.40
C ASP A 450 -6.70 -2.91 17.20
N TYR A 451 -6.07 -2.63 16.05
CA TYR A 451 -4.73 -3.12 15.74
C TYR A 451 -3.68 -2.60 16.74
N LEU A 452 -3.74 -1.31 17.08
CA LEU A 452 -2.81 -0.71 18.02
C LEU A 452 -2.98 -1.28 19.44
N ALA A 453 -4.22 -1.49 19.87
CA ALA A 453 -4.52 -2.09 21.19
C ALA A 453 -4.00 -3.54 21.26
N GLU A 454 -4.18 -4.34 20.22
CA GLU A 454 -3.67 -5.71 20.16
C GLU A 454 -2.13 -5.73 20.21
N VAL A 455 -1.46 -4.89 19.43
CA VAL A 455 0.01 -4.89 19.29
C VAL A 455 0.71 -4.29 20.49
N TYR A 456 0.23 -3.17 21.02
CA TYR A 456 0.94 -2.40 22.04
C TYR A 456 0.43 -2.63 23.45
N LEU A 457 -0.84 -2.98 23.61
CA LEU A 457 -1.47 -3.16 24.94
C LEU A 457 -1.83 -4.62 25.23
N HIS A 458 -1.68 -5.52 24.27
CA HIS A 458 -2.19 -6.91 24.34
C HIS A 458 -3.67 -6.96 24.76
N TYR A 459 -4.45 -6.05 24.18
CA TYR A 459 -5.84 -5.84 24.53
C TYR A 459 -6.72 -5.97 23.29
N GLN A 460 -7.82 -6.71 23.40
CA GLN A 460 -8.83 -6.85 22.37
C GLN A 460 -10.01 -5.95 22.71
N THR A 461 -10.20 -4.93 21.88
CA THR A 461 -11.31 -3.96 21.99
C THR A 461 -12.64 -4.59 21.55
N VAL A 462 -13.74 -3.97 21.96
CA VAL A 462 -15.06 -4.28 21.41
C VAL A 462 -15.17 -3.69 20.00
N HIS A 463 -15.59 -4.48 19.03
CA HIS A 463 -15.78 -3.99 17.67
C HIS A 463 -17.14 -3.31 17.51
N ILE A 464 -17.19 -2.21 16.77
CA ILE A 464 -18.43 -1.46 16.50
C ILE A 464 -19.52 -2.34 15.85
N GLU A 465 -19.13 -3.31 15.02
CA GLU A 465 -20.05 -4.26 14.40
C GLU A 465 -20.76 -5.17 15.40
N ASP A 466 -20.20 -5.36 16.60
CA ASP A 466 -20.84 -6.13 17.68
C ASP A 466 -22.03 -5.35 18.30
N LEU A 467 -22.00 -4.01 18.22
CA LEU A 467 -23.06 -3.14 18.71
C LEU A 467 -24.13 -2.86 17.66
N ILE A 468 -23.71 -2.38 16.48
CA ILE A 468 -24.64 -1.90 15.44
C ILE A 468 -24.88 -2.91 14.31
N GLY A 469 -24.19 -4.04 14.34
CA GLY A 469 -24.28 -5.08 13.33
C GLY A 469 -23.35 -4.87 12.13
N PRO A 470 -23.21 -5.89 11.27
CA PRO A 470 -22.26 -5.87 10.16
C PRO A 470 -22.62 -4.80 9.11
N LYS A 471 -21.57 -4.29 8.43
CA LYS A 471 -21.72 -3.27 7.36
C LYS A 471 -22.74 -3.71 6.31
N GLY A 472 -23.72 -2.86 6.04
CA GLY A 472 -24.75 -3.10 5.03
C GLY A 472 -26.05 -2.36 5.31
N LYS A 473 -27.08 -2.66 4.50
CA LYS A 473 -28.39 -1.97 4.57
C LYS A 473 -29.13 -2.12 5.91
N ASN A 474 -28.77 -3.13 6.71
CA ASN A 474 -29.42 -3.43 7.99
C ASN A 474 -28.55 -3.00 9.20
N GLN A 475 -27.43 -2.32 8.98
CA GLN A 475 -26.63 -1.78 10.06
C GLN A 475 -27.40 -0.67 10.78
N LYS A 476 -27.46 -0.72 12.10
CA LYS A 476 -28.08 0.30 12.94
C LYS A 476 -27.21 1.55 13.01
N SER A 477 -27.79 2.67 13.39
CA SER A 477 -27.05 3.84 13.83
C SER A 477 -26.71 3.70 15.32
N MET A 478 -25.61 4.31 15.78
CA MET A 478 -25.32 4.42 17.23
C MET A 478 -26.45 5.12 17.97
N ARG A 479 -27.20 6.02 17.31
CA ARG A 479 -28.37 6.69 17.87
C ARG A 479 -29.55 5.76 18.14
N ASP A 480 -29.61 4.59 17.49
CA ASP A 480 -30.68 3.61 17.70
C ASP A 480 -30.50 2.75 18.97
N LEU A 481 -29.35 2.85 19.61
CA LEU A 481 -28.99 2.13 20.82
C LEU A 481 -29.29 2.94 22.08
N ALA A 482 -29.64 2.27 23.17
CA ALA A 482 -29.75 2.94 24.47
C ALA A 482 -28.34 3.34 24.98
N PRO A 483 -28.21 4.46 25.73
CA PRO A 483 -26.92 4.87 26.30
C PRO A 483 -26.25 3.77 27.15
N SER A 484 -27.05 2.91 27.81
CA SER A 484 -26.54 1.76 28.56
C SER A 484 -25.96 0.63 27.71
N GLU A 485 -26.22 0.61 26.40
CA GLU A 485 -25.66 -0.36 25.45
C GLU A 485 -24.34 0.17 24.83
N VAL A 486 -24.16 1.49 24.77
CA VAL A 486 -23.04 2.17 24.11
C VAL A 486 -21.90 2.51 25.08
N TYR A 487 -22.22 2.83 26.36
CA TYR A 487 -21.28 3.50 27.25
C TYR A 487 -19.99 2.70 27.54
N GLU A 488 -20.06 1.36 27.62
CA GLU A 488 -18.86 0.55 27.84
C GLU A 488 -17.94 0.57 26.63
N TYR A 489 -18.46 0.46 25.42
CA TYR A 489 -17.70 0.56 24.18
C TYR A 489 -17.04 1.93 24.06
N ALA A 490 -17.83 3.00 24.14
CA ALA A 490 -17.35 4.36 23.96
C ALA A 490 -16.36 4.82 25.04
N ALA A 491 -16.54 4.36 26.30
CA ALA A 491 -15.60 4.62 27.36
C ALA A 491 -14.29 3.82 27.19
N GLU A 492 -14.37 2.59 26.66
CA GLU A 492 -13.21 1.79 26.28
C GLU A 492 -12.35 2.52 25.28
N ASP A 493 -12.94 3.12 24.23
CA ASP A 493 -12.21 3.83 23.17
C ASP A 493 -11.40 5.00 23.73
N ALA A 494 -11.94 5.77 24.67
CA ALA A 494 -11.22 6.86 25.33
C ALA A 494 -10.09 6.34 26.27
N ASP A 495 -10.31 5.24 27.00
CA ASP A 495 -9.29 4.62 27.88
C ASP A 495 -8.14 4.01 27.05
N ILE A 496 -8.46 3.24 26.03
CA ILE A 496 -7.47 2.63 25.13
C ILE A 496 -6.64 3.69 24.44
N THR A 497 -7.25 4.77 23.98
CA THR A 497 -6.55 5.90 23.38
C THR A 497 -5.55 6.54 24.34
N LEU A 498 -5.92 6.72 25.61
CA LEU A 498 -5.00 7.22 26.64
C LEU A 498 -3.83 6.28 26.88
N ARG A 499 -4.10 4.98 26.99
CA ARG A 499 -3.09 3.94 27.20
C ARG A 499 -2.13 3.85 25.99
N LEU A 500 -2.66 3.95 24.76
CA LEU A 500 -1.85 3.99 23.53
C LEU A 500 -0.93 5.20 23.51
N LYS A 501 -1.42 6.38 23.86
CA LYS A 501 -0.57 7.60 23.99
C LYS A 501 0.60 7.34 24.94
N ASN A 502 0.36 6.72 26.10
CA ASN A 502 1.39 6.47 27.11
C ASN A 502 2.48 5.52 26.60
N VAL A 503 2.17 4.61 25.66
CA VAL A 503 3.14 3.70 25.04
C VAL A 503 3.81 4.30 23.80
N LEU A 504 3.09 5.07 22.99
CA LEU A 504 3.60 5.59 21.71
C LEU A 504 4.48 6.84 21.90
N GLU A 505 4.16 7.72 22.85
CA GLU A 505 4.94 8.94 23.08
C GLU A 505 6.42 8.65 23.43
N PRO A 506 6.76 7.70 24.31
CA PRO A 506 8.15 7.31 24.53
C PRO A 506 8.86 6.75 23.29
N LYS A 507 8.13 6.04 22.41
CA LYS A 507 8.68 5.50 21.16
C LYS A 507 8.99 6.60 20.13
N LEU A 508 8.16 7.63 20.04
CA LEU A 508 8.47 8.80 19.22
C LEU A 508 9.79 9.44 19.66
N LYS A 509 10.01 9.53 20.97
CA LYS A 509 11.25 10.07 21.53
C LYS A 509 12.45 9.17 21.25
N GLU A 510 12.32 7.87 21.45
CA GLU A 510 13.37 6.87 21.20
C GLU A 510 13.83 6.92 19.72
N LEU A 511 12.88 7.11 18.80
CA LEU A 511 13.14 7.17 17.35
C LEU A 511 13.48 8.58 16.84
N ASN A 512 13.59 9.59 17.73
CA ASN A 512 13.84 11.00 17.38
C ASN A 512 12.79 11.60 16.42
N LEU A 513 11.53 11.22 16.55
CA LEU A 513 10.41 11.68 15.73
C LEU A 513 9.58 12.78 16.41
N GLU A 514 9.91 13.19 17.65
CA GLU A 514 9.16 14.20 18.43
C GLU A 514 9.08 15.55 17.70
N GLU A 515 10.17 15.99 17.08
CA GLU A 515 10.22 17.27 16.39
C GLU A 515 9.27 17.28 15.18
N LEU A 516 9.27 16.22 14.36
CA LEU A 516 8.35 16.04 13.25
C LEU A 516 6.89 15.96 13.74
N PHE A 517 6.63 15.18 14.77
CA PHE A 517 5.29 15.00 15.34
C PHE A 517 4.71 16.33 15.87
N TRP A 518 5.47 17.04 16.74
CA TRP A 518 4.96 18.23 17.41
C TRP A 518 4.99 19.50 16.60
N ASN A 519 5.92 19.62 15.64
CA ASN A 519 6.12 20.86 14.88
C ASN A 519 5.53 20.82 13.47
N VAL A 520 5.20 19.61 12.94
CA VAL A 520 4.62 19.46 11.60
C VAL A 520 3.27 18.75 11.66
N GLU A 521 3.23 17.51 12.11
CA GLU A 521 2.04 16.67 11.98
C GLU A 521 0.86 17.14 12.86
N MET A 522 1.11 17.45 14.12
CA MET A 522 0.06 17.89 15.03
C MET A 522 -0.49 19.29 14.68
N PRO A 523 0.33 20.30 14.32
CA PRO A 523 -0.19 21.58 13.83
C PRO A 523 -0.98 21.49 12.52
N LEU A 524 -0.74 20.47 11.69
CA LEU A 524 -1.46 20.24 10.44
C LEU A 524 -2.91 19.75 10.69
N VAL A 525 -3.17 19.05 11.79
CA VAL A 525 -4.51 18.51 12.12
C VAL A 525 -5.60 19.58 12.11
N PRO A 526 -5.52 20.70 12.87
CA PRO A 526 -6.55 21.74 12.84
C PRO A 526 -6.66 22.41 11.48
N VAL A 527 -5.56 22.55 10.74
CA VAL A 527 -5.58 23.13 9.38
C VAL A 527 -6.43 22.26 8.45
N LEU A 528 -6.19 20.94 8.44
CA LEU A 528 -6.96 20.00 7.63
C LEU A 528 -8.43 19.95 8.06
N ALA A 529 -8.71 19.94 9.37
CA ALA A 529 -10.07 19.97 9.89
C ALA A 529 -10.84 21.20 9.37
N HIS A 530 -10.23 22.38 9.44
CA HIS A 530 -10.85 23.60 8.90
C HIS A 530 -11.02 23.54 7.38
N MET A 531 -10.07 22.99 6.64
CA MET A 531 -10.18 22.79 5.19
C MET A 531 -11.37 21.89 4.84
N GLU A 532 -11.49 20.77 5.51
CA GLU A 532 -12.55 19.79 5.28
C GLU A 532 -13.92 20.36 5.64
N MET A 533 -14.02 21.03 6.79
CA MET A 533 -15.27 21.66 7.25
C MET A 533 -15.67 22.88 6.41
N ASN A 534 -14.73 23.65 5.90
CA ASN A 534 -15.01 24.74 4.97
C ASN A 534 -15.47 24.21 3.60
N GLY A 535 -14.87 23.12 3.12
CA GLY A 535 -15.15 22.57 1.80
C GLY A 535 -14.85 23.54 0.65
N VAL A 536 -15.17 23.14 -0.57
CA VAL A 536 -14.92 23.92 -1.79
C VAL A 536 -16.20 24.19 -2.56
N CYS A 537 -16.32 25.39 -3.12
CA CYS A 537 -17.41 25.78 -3.99
C CYS A 537 -17.16 25.37 -5.43
N ILE A 538 -18.23 24.99 -6.14
CA ILE A 538 -18.14 24.56 -7.53
C ILE A 538 -19.24 25.24 -8.37
N ASP A 539 -18.85 25.74 -9.55
CA ASP A 539 -19.79 26.28 -10.53
C ASP A 539 -20.45 25.14 -11.33
N THR A 540 -21.65 24.80 -10.91
CA THR A 540 -22.45 23.75 -11.56
C THR A 540 -22.93 24.12 -12.97
N ASN A 541 -22.98 25.40 -13.33
CA ASN A 541 -23.39 25.84 -14.66
C ASN A 541 -22.25 25.57 -15.66
N THR A 542 -21.05 26.02 -15.33
CA THR A 542 -19.85 25.73 -16.12
C THR A 542 -19.63 24.22 -16.26
N LEU A 543 -19.83 23.42 -15.18
CA LEU A 543 -19.76 21.97 -15.29
C LEU A 543 -20.81 21.37 -16.24
N LYS A 544 -22.04 21.87 -16.26
CA LYS A 544 -23.06 21.41 -17.20
C LYS A 544 -22.69 21.74 -18.64
N GLU A 545 -22.15 22.92 -18.89
CA GLU A 545 -21.65 23.29 -20.24
C GLU A 545 -20.49 22.37 -20.67
N THR A 546 -19.55 22.14 -19.77
CA THR A 546 -18.44 21.19 -19.97
C THR A 546 -18.97 19.78 -20.23
N SER A 547 -19.98 19.30 -19.50
CA SER A 547 -20.60 17.99 -19.71
C SER A 547 -21.19 17.86 -21.13
N VAL A 548 -21.91 18.88 -21.58
CA VAL A 548 -22.48 18.90 -22.95
C VAL A 548 -21.37 18.87 -24.01
N ASN A 549 -20.32 19.68 -23.84
CA ASN A 549 -19.18 19.74 -24.77
C ASN A 549 -18.46 18.39 -24.83
N LEU A 550 -18.08 17.80 -23.69
CA LEU A 550 -17.39 16.51 -23.64
C LEU A 550 -18.27 15.37 -24.21
N THR A 551 -19.59 15.41 -23.96
CA THR A 551 -20.53 14.42 -24.51
C THR A 551 -20.62 14.51 -26.03
N ASN A 552 -20.66 15.71 -26.59
CA ASN A 552 -20.67 15.90 -28.05
C ASN A 552 -19.37 15.38 -28.68
N ARG A 553 -18.21 15.73 -28.10
CA ARG A 553 -16.90 15.24 -28.55
C ARG A 553 -16.79 13.71 -28.45
N LEU A 554 -17.28 13.11 -27.35
CA LEU A 554 -17.34 11.66 -27.19
C LEU A 554 -18.18 10.99 -28.27
N THR A 555 -19.33 11.57 -28.63
CA THR A 555 -20.20 11.05 -29.68
C THR A 555 -19.52 11.10 -31.05
N GLU A 556 -18.79 12.17 -31.35
CA GLU A 556 -18.01 12.28 -32.61
C GLU A 556 -16.87 11.25 -32.65
N ILE A 557 -16.11 11.11 -31.57
CA ILE A 557 -15.02 10.13 -31.48
C ILE A 557 -15.57 8.70 -31.57
N GLU A 558 -16.68 8.40 -30.91
CA GLU A 558 -17.35 7.10 -30.97
C GLU A 558 -17.76 6.75 -32.40
N ARG A 559 -18.38 7.70 -33.13
CA ARG A 559 -18.73 7.54 -34.54
C ARG A 559 -17.49 7.24 -35.37
N HIS A 560 -16.41 8.01 -35.19
CA HIS A 560 -15.15 7.81 -35.89
C HIS A 560 -14.49 6.46 -35.60
N ILE A 561 -14.53 6.01 -34.34
CA ILE A 561 -14.05 4.68 -33.95
C ILE A 561 -14.85 3.59 -34.69
N TYR A 562 -16.18 3.71 -34.76
CA TYR A 562 -16.99 2.73 -35.46
C TYR A 562 -16.75 2.72 -36.98
N GLU A 563 -16.50 3.88 -37.58
CA GLU A 563 -16.11 3.99 -39.00
C GLU A 563 -14.77 3.29 -39.26
N LEU A 564 -13.77 3.49 -38.39
CA LEU A 564 -12.46 2.85 -38.48
C LEU A 564 -12.52 1.34 -38.24
N ALA A 565 -13.39 0.89 -37.33
CA ALA A 565 -13.58 -0.52 -37.00
C ALA A 565 -14.46 -1.27 -38.02
N GLY A 566 -15.30 -0.55 -38.77
CA GLY A 566 -16.29 -1.11 -39.67
C GLY A 566 -17.55 -1.66 -39.00
N GLU A 567 -17.69 -1.51 -37.70
CA GLU A 567 -18.84 -1.96 -36.91
C GLU A 567 -18.93 -1.24 -35.54
N SER A 568 -20.12 -1.28 -34.92
CA SER A 568 -20.33 -0.77 -33.57
C SER A 568 -20.02 -1.82 -32.52
N PHE A 569 -19.41 -1.39 -31.43
CA PHE A 569 -19.07 -2.22 -30.27
C PHE A 569 -18.97 -1.37 -28.99
N ASN A 570 -18.92 -2.00 -27.82
CA ASN A 570 -18.75 -1.25 -26.57
C ASN A 570 -17.27 -0.89 -26.36
N ILE A 571 -16.92 0.38 -26.60
CA ILE A 571 -15.55 0.92 -26.46
C ILE A 571 -15.09 0.92 -24.99
N ALA A 572 -16.02 0.96 -24.02
CA ALA A 572 -15.72 0.84 -22.61
C ALA A 572 -15.38 -0.60 -22.18
N SER A 573 -15.66 -1.60 -23.04
CA SER A 573 -15.35 -3.00 -22.75
C SER A 573 -13.95 -3.39 -23.23
N PRO A 574 -12.97 -3.64 -22.35
CA PRO A 574 -11.61 -4.07 -22.74
C PRO A 574 -11.63 -5.32 -23.63
N ARG A 575 -12.58 -6.23 -23.39
CA ARG A 575 -12.75 -7.46 -24.16
C ARG A 575 -13.14 -7.16 -25.62
N GLN A 576 -14.17 -6.32 -25.82
CA GLN A 576 -14.66 -6.01 -27.17
C GLN A 576 -13.63 -5.18 -27.93
N VAL A 577 -12.99 -4.20 -27.27
CA VAL A 577 -11.87 -3.46 -27.86
C VAL A 577 -10.75 -4.41 -28.32
N GLY A 578 -10.39 -5.38 -27.49
CA GLY A 578 -9.36 -6.37 -27.85
C GLY A 578 -9.76 -7.26 -29.03
N GLU A 579 -11.03 -7.69 -29.10
CA GLU A 579 -11.55 -8.47 -30.22
C GLU A 579 -11.54 -7.68 -31.53
N ILE A 580 -11.87 -6.39 -31.50
CA ILE A 580 -11.79 -5.51 -32.68
C ILE A 580 -10.34 -5.29 -33.09
N LEU A 581 -9.49 -4.79 -32.22
CA LEU A 581 -8.12 -4.40 -32.54
C LEU A 581 -7.25 -5.59 -32.96
N PHE A 582 -7.32 -6.68 -32.23
CA PHE A 582 -6.40 -7.81 -32.37
C PHE A 582 -7.03 -9.03 -33.07
N GLY A 583 -8.34 -9.24 -32.91
CA GLY A 583 -9.04 -10.34 -33.54
C GLY A 583 -9.41 -10.04 -35.02
N LYS A 584 -10.08 -8.89 -35.27
CA LYS A 584 -10.61 -8.52 -36.56
C LYS A 584 -9.65 -7.67 -37.38
N MET A 585 -9.21 -6.54 -36.85
CA MET A 585 -8.30 -5.62 -37.55
C MET A 585 -6.86 -6.15 -37.64
N LYS A 586 -6.48 -7.05 -36.71
CA LYS A 586 -5.14 -7.70 -36.64
C LYS A 586 -4.00 -6.68 -36.72
N ILE A 587 -4.12 -5.59 -35.97
CA ILE A 587 -3.13 -4.50 -35.96
C ILE A 587 -1.74 -4.92 -35.49
N VAL A 588 -1.66 -6.08 -34.81
CA VAL A 588 -0.44 -6.74 -34.32
C VAL A 588 -0.53 -8.24 -34.54
N ASP A 589 0.53 -8.86 -35.04
CA ASP A 589 0.57 -10.32 -35.31
C ASP A 589 0.47 -11.18 -34.03
N LYS A 590 1.09 -10.71 -32.95
CA LYS A 590 1.09 -11.42 -31.63
C LYS A 590 0.68 -10.45 -30.52
N PRO A 591 -0.61 -10.21 -30.31
CA PRO A 591 -1.08 -9.32 -29.24
C PRO A 591 -0.90 -9.97 -27.87
N LYS A 592 -0.59 -9.15 -26.85
CA LYS A 592 -0.56 -9.60 -25.45
C LYS A 592 -1.94 -10.08 -25.00
N LYS A 593 -1.99 -11.23 -24.32
CA LYS A 593 -3.21 -11.76 -23.70
C LYS A 593 -3.03 -11.88 -22.19
N THR A 594 -4.12 -11.74 -21.46
CA THR A 594 -4.20 -12.03 -20.04
C THR A 594 -4.10 -13.54 -19.78
N LYS A 595 -3.88 -13.96 -18.55
CA LYS A 595 -3.89 -15.38 -18.14
C LYS A 595 -5.21 -16.10 -18.51
N THR A 596 -6.32 -15.35 -18.62
CA THR A 596 -7.64 -15.85 -19.03
C THR A 596 -7.86 -15.85 -20.54
N GLY A 597 -6.82 -15.57 -21.33
CA GLY A 597 -6.87 -15.57 -22.79
C GLY A 597 -7.47 -14.32 -23.44
N GLN A 598 -7.86 -13.31 -22.67
CA GLN A 598 -8.35 -12.04 -23.18
C GLN A 598 -7.20 -11.14 -23.66
N TYR A 599 -7.43 -10.36 -24.70
CA TYR A 599 -6.45 -9.37 -25.16
C TYR A 599 -6.25 -8.26 -24.14
N VAL A 600 -4.98 -7.87 -23.91
CA VAL A 600 -4.64 -6.75 -23.02
C VAL A 600 -4.81 -5.45 -23.80
N THR A 601 -5.70 -4.57 -23.29
CA THR A 601 -5.96 -3.24 -23.86
C THR A 601 -5.73 -2.14 -22.82
N SER A 602 -4.73 -2.32 -21.91
CA SER A 602 -4.34 -1.27 -20.97
C SER A 602 -3.81 -0.05 -21.72
N GLU A 603 -3.85 1.10 -21.09
CA GLU A 603 -3.38 2.36 -21.65
C GLU A 603 -1.94 2.25 -22.14
N GLU A 604 -1.05 1.67 -21.33
CA GLU A 604 0.37 1.45 -21.67
C GLU A 604 0.54 0.64 -22.96
N VAL A 605 -0.26 -0.44 -23.12
CA VAL A 605 -0.21 -1.28 -24.34
C VAL A 605 -0.73 -0.52 -25.55
N LEU A 606 -1.81 0.22 -25.39
CA LEU A 606 -2.37 1.01 -26.50
C LEU A 606 -1.44 2.17 -26.88
N GLN A 607 -0.83 2.87 -25.91
CA GLN A 607 0.15 3.93 -26.20
C GLN A 607 1.34 3.43 -27.04
N GLN A 608 1.85 2.23 -26.76
CA GLN A 608 2.92 1.62 -27.56
C GLN A 608 2.49 1.29 -29.00
N LEU A 609 1.20 1.22 -29.25
CA LEU A 609 0.61 0.85 -30.55
C LEU A 609 0.06 2.05 -31.35
N ARG A 610 0.20 3.29 -30.85
CA ARG A 610 -0.31 4.51 -31.50
C ARG A 610 0.05 4.62 -32.96
N SER A 611 1.28 4.30 -33.32
CA SER A 611 1.77 4.36 -34.69
C SER A 611 1.24 3.24 -35.63
N LYS A 612 0.50 2.26 -35.10
CA LYS A 612 0.04 1.10 -35.86
C LYS A 612 -1.32 1.31 -36.53
N SER A 613 -2.19 2.10 -35.93
CA SER A 613 -3.52 2.38 -36.48
C SER A 613 -4.13 3.62 -35.81
N PRO A 614 -4.77 4.52 -36.56
CA PRO A 614 -5.40 5.73 -36.06
C PRO A 614 -6.52 5.43 -35.03
N ILE A 615 -7.18 4.29 -35.10
CA ILE A 615 -8.23 3.90 -34.13
C ILE A 615 -7.71 3.86 -32.70
N ILE A 616 -6.41 3.66 -32.49
CA ILE A 616 -5.83 3.57 -31.14
C ILE A 616 -5.82 4.93 -30.46
N ASP A 617 -5.45 5.98 -31.20
CA ASP A 617 -5.50 7.35 -30.69
C ASP A 617 -6.93 7.73 -30.31
N GLU A 618 -7.90 7.38 -31.16
CA GLU A 618 -9.31 7.65 -30.91
C GLU A 618 -9.83 6.89 -29.67
N ILE A 619 -9.44 5.62 -29.48
CA ILE A 619 -9.82 4.84 -28.30
C ILE A 619 -9.18 5.42 -27.01
N LEU A 620 -7.93 5.86 -27.07
CA LEU A 620 -7.26 6.50 -25.94
C LEU A 620 -7.94 7.84 -25.60
N ASN A 621 -8.23 8.67 -26.58
CA ASN A 621 -8.95 9.92 -26.42
C ASN A 621 -10.35 9.70 -25.83
N TYR A 622 -11.10 8.73 -26.40
CA TYR A 622 -12.42 8.35 -25.88
C TYR A 622 -12.36 7.97 -24.39
N ARG A 623 -11.41 7.11 -24.02
CA ARG A 623 -11.25 6.66 -22.61
C ARG A 623 -10.88 7.80 -21.69
N GLY A 624 -9.98 8.69 -22.11
CA GLY A 624 -9.59 9.88 -21.35
C GLY A 624 -10.80 10.79 -21.08
N LEU A 625 -11.49 11.22 -22.13
CA LEU A 625 -12.68 12.06 -22.04
C LEU A 625 -13.82 11.40 -21.25
N LYS A 626 -14.05 10.09 -21.46
CA LYS A 626 -15.08 9.35 -20.72
C LYS A 626 -14.77 9.28 -19.23
N LYS A 627 -13.50 9.12 -18.86
CA LYS A 627 -13.04 9.15 -17.45
C LYS A 627 -13.27 10.53 -16.87
N LEU A 628 -12.87 11.60 -17.54
CA LEU A 628 -13.11 12.98 -17.07
C LEU A 628 -14.60 13.26 -16.85
N LEU A 629 -15.42 12.91 -17.84
CA LEU A 629 -16.87 13.11 -17.76
C LEU A 629 -17.48 12.35 -16.56
N SER A 630 -17.22 11.04 -16.46
CA SER A 630 -17.87 10.20 -15.45
C SER A 630 -17.31 10.41 -14.05
N THR A 631 -15.99 10.64 -13.91
CA THR A 631 -15.33 10.74 -12.60
C THR A 631 -15.46 12.12 -11.97
N TYR A 632 -15.45 13.17 -12.78
CA TYR A 632 -15.46 14.54 -12.28
C TYR A 632 -16.71 15.31 -12.69
N VAL A 633 -16.97 15.49 -13.97
CA VAL A 633 -17.99 16.42 -14.44
C VAL A 633 -19.41 16.00 -14.01
N ASP A 634 -19.75 14.72 -14.14
CA ASP A 634 -21.08 14.19 -13.78
C ASP A 634 -21.19 13.80 -12.29
N SER A 635 -20.05 13.59 -11.59
CA SER A 635 -20.06 13.14 -10.21
C SER A 635 -19.93 14.28 -9.20
N LEU A 636 -19.07 15.28 -9.46
CA LEU A 636 -18.86 16.41 -8.52
C LEU A 636 -20.15 17.12 -8.12
N PRO A 637 -21.10 17.44 -9.02
CA PRO A 637 -22.35 18.09 -8.63
C PRO A 637 -23.20 17.28 -7.65
N LYS A 638 -23.06 15.94 -7.66
CA LYS A 638 -23.81 15.04 -6.77
C LYS A 638 -23.21 14.96 -5.37
N LEU A 639 -21.97 15.41 -5.22
CA LEU A 639 -21.23 15.44 -3.95
C LEU A 639 -21.39 16.78 -3.22
N ILE A 640 -22.10 17.73 -3.81
CA ILE A 640 -22.40 19.00 -3.14
C ILE A 640 -23.31 18.70 -1.95
N ASN A 641 -22.81 19.01 -0.76
CA ASN A 641 -23.59 18.88 0.46
C ASN A 641 -24.75 19.88 0.46
N PRO A 642 -26.00 19.42 0.61
CA PRO A 642 -27.17 20.30 0.51
C PRO A 642 -27.24 21.34 1.64
N ARG A 643 -26.60 21.10 2.79
CA ARG A 643 -26.60 22.03 3.94
C ARG A 643 -25.61 23.19 3.73
N THR A 644 -24.41 22.88 3.17
CA THR A 644 -23.35 23.88 3.01
C THR A 644 -23.27 24.46 1.60
N GLY A 645 -23.82 23.79 0.61
CA GLY A 645 -23.67 24.13 -0.81
C GLY A 645 -22.26 23.83 -1.38
N ARG A 646 -21.43 23.10 -0.65
CA ARG A 646 -20.02 22.85 -0.96
C ARG A 646 -19.70 21.35 -1.04
N ILE A 647 -18.56 21.03 -1.62
CA ILE A 647 -17.99 19.68 -1.60
C ILE A 647 -16.96 19.62 -0.46
N HIS A 648 -17.07 18.61 0.37
CA HIS A 648 -16.18 18.36 1.50
C HIS A 648 -15.38 17.09 1.21
N ALA A 649 -14.10 17.24 0.89
CA ALA A 649 -13.18 16.14 0.66
C ALA A 649 -12.38 15.90 1.94
N SER A 650 -11.99 14.66 2.19
CA SER A 650 -11.09 14.31 3.30
C SER A 650 -9.64 14.33 2.86
N PHE A 651 -8.75 14.83 3.73
CA PHE A 651 -7.30 14.84 3.55
C PHE A 651 -6.63 14.00 4.65
N ASN A 652 -6.01 12.91 4.26
CA ASN A 652 -5.50 11.90 5.19
C ASN A 652 -3.98 11.99 5.30
N GLN A 653 -3.46 12.12 6.55
CA GLN A 653 -2.03 12.17 6.86
C GLN A 653 -1.40 10.77 6.94
N ALA A 654 -2.13 9.76 7.38
CA ALA A 654 -1.63 8.44 7.76
C ALA A 654 -1.91 7.32 6.72
N ILE A 655 -2.02 7.65 5.42
CA ILE A 655 -2.31 6.65 4.37
C ILE A 655 -1.08 6.34 3.50
N THR A 656 -0.28 7.34 3.17
CA THR A 656 0.87 7.15 2.26
C THR A 656 2.15 6.94 3.06
N SER A 657 2.96 5.95 2.72
CA SER A 657 4.26 5.74 3.38
C SER A 657 5.31 6.83 3.09
N THR A 658 4.99 7.77 2.20
CA THR A 658 5.92 8.81 1.74
C THR A 658 5.77 10.16 2.44
N GLY A 659 4.90 10.29 3.43
CA GLY A 659 4.59 11.57 4.09
C GLY A 659 3.70 12.51 3.28
N ARG A 660 3.24 12.11 2.10
CA ARG A 660 2.28 12.91 1.31
C ARG A 660 0.87 12.74 1.85
N LEU A 661 0.09 13.83 1.81
CA LEU A 661 -1.34 13.74 2.03
C LEU A 661 -2.01 12.93 0.93
N SER A 662 -3.06 12.19 1.28
CA SER A 662 -3.99 11.63 0.29
C SER A 662 -5.36 12.27 0.43
N SER A 663 -6.07 12.43 -0.69
CA SER A 663 -7.44 12.97 -0.68
C SER A 663 -8.44 11.88 -1.05
N SER A 664 -9.58 11.85 -0.34
CA SER A 664 -10.70 10.95 -0.60
C SER A 664 -12.04 11.67 -0.46
N ASP A 665 -13.07 11.09 -1.00
CA ASP A 665 -14.48 11.45 -0.89
C ASP A 665 -14.86 12.90 -1.19
N PRO A 666 -14.46 13.48 -2.37
CA PRO A 666 -13.77 12.91 -3.51
C PRO A 666 -12.25 13.09 -3.49
N ASN A 667 -11.51 12.29 -4.28
CA ASN A 667 -10.09 12.53 -4.50
C ASN A 667 -9.90 13.71 -5.46
N LEU A 668 -9.63 14.91 -4.91
CA LEU A 668 -9.40 16.14 -5.66
C LEU A 668 -7.99 16.24 -6.25
N GLN A 669 -7.01 15.47 -5.72
CA GLN A 669 -5.62 15.49 -6.18
C GLN A 669 -5.45 14.86 -7.58
N ASN A 670 -6.37 14.00 -8.00
CA ASN A 670 -6.29 13.29 -9.28
C ASN A 670 -6.93 14.05 -10.45
N ILE A 671 -7.39 15.28 -10.27
CA ILE A 671 -7.91 16.11 -11.37
C ILE A 671 -6.75 16.48 -12.30
N PRO A 672 -6.79 16.13 -13.60
CA PRO A 672 -5.67 16.38 -14.51
C PRO A 672 -5.27 17.85 -14.59
N VAL A 673 -3.96 18.12 -14.64
CA VAL A 673 -3.38 19.47 -14.69
C VAL A 673 -2.88 19.84 -16.09
N ARG A 674 -2.38 18.81 -16.83
CA ARG A 674 -1.60 19.02 -18.05
C ARG A 674 -2.44 19.18 -19.32
N ASP A 675 -3.64 18.62 -19.34
CA ASP A 675 -4.54 18.74 -20.49
C ASP A 675 -5.54 19.88 -20.33
N ASP A 676 -6.02 20.42 -21.44
CA ASP A 676 -6.92 21.59 -21.42
C ASP A 676 -8.30 21.24 -20.85
N ASP A 677 -8.78 20.01 -21.05
CA ASP A 677 -10.04 19.53 -20.49
C ASP A 677 -9.97 19.44 -18.96
N GLY A 678 -8.84 19.00 -18.40
CA GLY A 678 -8.57 18.98 -16.95
C GLY A 678 -8.50 20.41 -16.37
N LYS A 679 -7.87 21.34 -17.08
CA LYS A 679 -7.83 22.76 -16.69
C LYS A 679 -9.24 23.38 -16.67
N GLU A 680 -10.12 23.01 -17.62
CA GLU A 680 -11.52 23.47 -17.63
C GLU A 680 -12.29 22.98 -16.40
N ILE A 681 -12.12 21.72 -16.01
CA ILE A 681 -12.72 21.18 -14.78
C ILE A 681 -12.22 21.96 -13.56
N ARG A 682 -10.91 22.27 -13.50
CA ARG A 682 -10.36 23.08 -12.38
C ARG A 682 -10.93 24.48 -12.30
N ARG A 683 -11.23 25.13 -13.43
CA ARG A 683 -11.87 26.46 -13.46
C ARG A 683 -13.29 26.46 -12.88
N CYS A 684 -13.91 25.29 -12.76
CA CYS A 684 -15.22 25.16 -12.12
C CYS A 684 -15.16 25.31 -10.60
N PHE A 685 -13.97 25.19 -9.98
CA PHE A 685 -13.78 25.48 -8.57
C PHE A 685 -13.65 27.00 -8.41
N ILE A 686 -14.55 27.60 -7.65
CA ILE A 686 -14.68 29.05 -7.52
C ILE A 686 -14.59 29.47 -6.06
N PRO A 687 -14.05 30.67 -5.77
CA PRO A 687 -14.09 31.21 -4.42
C PRO A 687 -15.49 31.75 -4.11
N GLU A 688 -15.84 31.76 -2.84
CA GLU A 688 -16.98 32.57 -2.39
C GLU A 688 -16.70 34.07 -2.47
N PRO A 689 -17.75 34.90 -2.54
CA PRO A 689 -17.61 36.34 -2.43
C PRO A 689 -16.89 36.72 -1.12
N GLY A 690 -15.75 37.42 -1.22
CA GLY A 690 -14.93 37.79 -0.08
C GLY A 690 -13.79 36.82 0.26
N CYS A 691 -13.64 35.70 -0.46
CA CYS A 691 -12.53 34.78 -0.36
C CYS A 691 -11.58 34.95 -1.54
N LEU A 692 -10.28 34.64 -1.32
CA LEU A 692 -9.28 34.60 -2.38
C LEU A 692 -9.12 33.14 -2.87
N PHE A 693 -8.84 33.01 -4.16
CA PHE A 693 -8.58 31.74 -4.81
C PHE A 693 -7.19 31.76 -5.46
N ASP A 694 -6.29 30.92 -5.02
CA ASP A 694 -5.07 30.66 -5.77
C ASP A 694 -5.29 29.45 -6.68
N PRO A 695 -5.30 29.61 -8.01
CA PRO A 695 -5.52 28.50 -8.94
C PRO A 695 -4.38 27.46 -8.93
N ARG A 696 -3.26 27.75 -8.28
CA ARG A 696 -2.14 26.83 -8.08
C ARG A 696 -2.35 25.90 -6.88
N VAL A 697 -3.34 26.21 -6.04
CA VAL A 697 -3.70 25.45 -4.85
C VAL A 697 -5.19 25.12 -4.94
N VAL A 698 -5.63 23.89 -4.65
CA VAL A 698 -7.04 23.64 -4.39
C VAL A 698 -7.37 24.25 -3.03
N VAL A 699 -7.83 25.38 -3.14
CA VAL A 699 -8.52 26.36 -2.31
C VAL A 699 -8.61 26.10 -0.83
N LEU A 700 -7.95 26.96 -0.10
CA LEU A 700 -8.36 27.36 1.25
C LEU A 700 -9.15 28.66 1.16
N PRO A 701 -10.42 28.74 1.57
CA PRO A 701 -11.10 30.03 1.73
C PRO A 701 -10.55 30.70 3.00
N LEU A 702 -9.62 31.63 2.83
CA LEU A 702 -9.26 32.58 3.87
C LEU A 702 -10.38 33.63 3.90
N ARG A 703 -11.14 33.68 4.98
CA ARG A 703 -12.11 34.78 5.23
C ARG A 703 -11.32 35.98 5.72
N LEU A 704 -11.05 36.92 4.83
CA LEU A 704 -10.44 38.19 5.21
C LEU A 704 -11.50 39.16 5.78
N PRO A 705 -11.15 39.98 6.74
CA PRO A 705 -12.02 41.11 7.15
C PRO A 705 -12.38 41.98 5.94
N ASP A 706 -13.62 42.48 5.87
CA ASP A 706 -14.15 43.18 4.69
C ASP A 706 -13.30 44.37 4.23
N GLU A 707 -12.57 45.05 5.12
CA GLU A 707 -11.66 46.15 4.81
C GLU A 707 -10.37 45.70 4.09
N GLU A 708 -9.82 44.53 4.42
CA GLU A 708 -8.63 43.98 3.75
C GLU A 708 -8.96 43.39 2.38
N ALA A 709 -10.13 42.77 2.22
CA ALA A 709 -10.60 42.25 0.94
C ALA A 709 -10.75 43.31 -0.14
N MET A 710 -11.19 44.53 0.25
CA MET A 710 -11.26 45.68 -0.65
C MET A 710 -9.89 46.23 -1.07
N SER A 711 -8.91 46.21 -0.16
CA SER A 711 -7.54 46.67 -0.44
C SER A 711 -6.81 45.73 -1.40
N ILE A 712 -7.02 44.41 -1.28
CA ILE A 712 -6.40 43.42 -2.14
C ILE A 712 -7.00 43.43 -3.55
N ARG A 713 -8.33 43.54 -3.70
CA ARG A 713 -9.00 43.73 -4.99
C ARG A 713 -8.49 44.96 -5.77
N SER A 714 -8.15 46.01 -5.07
CA SER A 714 -7.56 47.20 -5.70
C SER A 714 -6.12 46.93 -6.21
N ARG A 715 -5.36 46.12 -5.51
CA ARG A 715 -3.99 45.71 -5.92
C ARG A 715 -4.00 44.70 -7.04
N GLU A 716 -4.90 43.70 -7.02
CA GLU A 716 -5.04 42.72 -8.09
C GLU A 716 -5.46 43.36 -9.42
N ASN A 717 -6.38 44.33 -9.41
CA ASN A 717 -6.71 45.04 -10.63
C ASN A 717 -5.52 45.85 -11.18
N GLN A 718 -4.65 46.39 -10.33
CA GLN A 718 -3.39 47.05 -10.75
C GLN A 718 -2.35 46.05 -11.28
N MET A 719 -2.24 44.85 -10.70
CA MET A 719 -1.34 43.80 -11.20
C MET A 719 -1.79 43.23 -12.52
N ILE A 720 -3.09 42.96 -12.71
CA ILE A 720 -3.67 42.49 -13.98
C ILE A 720 -3.49 43.52 -15.12
N GLU A 721 -3.48 44.84 -14.82
CA GLU A 721 -3.15 45.85 -15.80
C GLU A 721 -1.65 45.96 -16.07
N SER A 722 -0.77 45.70 -15.09
CA SER A 722 0.69 45.66 -15.29
C SER A 722 1.15 44.39 -16.04
N ASP A 723 0.58 43.22 -15.75
CA ASP A 723 0.89 41.97 -16.47
C ASP A 723 0.46 41.98 -17.93
N LYS A 724 -0.61 42.75 -18.28
CA LYS A 724 -0.98 42.95 -19.68
C LYS A 724 0.05 43.77 -20.46
N ALA A 725 0.78 44.65 -19.78
CA ALA A 725 1.83 45.47 -20.39
C ALA A 725 3.17 44.69 -20.50
N GLU A 726 3.47 43.75 -19.59
CA GLU A 726 4.69 42.94 -19.64
C GLU A 726 4.58 41.72 -20.58
N VAL A 727 3.39 41.16 -20.79
CA VAL A 727 3.20 40.00 -21.70
C VAL A 727 3.38 40.35 -23.18
N GLU A 728 3.30 41.63 -23.58
CA GLU A 728 3.63 42.06 -24.95
C GLU A 728 5.14 42.20 -25.19
N VAL A 729 5.96 42.29 -24.13
CA VAL A 729 7.43 42.46 -24.26
C VAL A 729 8.21 41.14 -24.20
N VAL A 730 7.67 40.09 -23.56
CA VAL A 730 8.39 38.81 -23.32
C VAL A 730 8.16 37.72 -24.40
N LYS A 731 7.40 38.02 -25.46
CA LYS A 731 7.17 37.05 -26.55
C LYS A 731 8.33 36.89 -27.55
N SER A 732 9.46 37.52 -27.34
CA SER A 732 10.57 37.47 -28.30
C SER A 732 11.85 36.76 -27.83
N GLU A 733 12.01 36.34 -26.61
CA GLU A 733 13.21 35.61 -26.20
C GLU A 733 12.90 34.73 -24.97
N VAL A 734 12.81 33.41 -25.14
CA VAL A 734 13.41 32.40 -24.25
C VAL A 734 13.25 31.01 -24.86
N GLU A 735 14.40 30.42 -25.21
CA GLU A 735 14.59 28.99 -25.46
C GLU A 735 14.56 28.21 -24.12
N VAL A 736 14.11 26.97 -24.24
CA VAL A 736 13.86 26.00 -23.17
C VAL A 736 15.18 25.52 -22.56
N GLU A 737 15.32 25.57 -21.27
CA GLU A 737 16.26 24.72 -20.52
C GLU A 737 15.52 23.86 -19.47
N GLU A 738 16.14 22.73 -19.19
CA GLU A 738 15.67 21.48 -18.64
C GLU A 738 15.23 21.51 -17.16
N GLU A 739 14.49 20.46 -16.80
CA GLU A 739 13.88 20.11 -15.52
C GLU A 739 14.81 20.25 -14.30
N GLU A 740 14.40 21.03 -13.32
CA GLU A 740 14.87 20.92 -11.92
C GLU A 740 13.76 20.33 -11.05
N GLU A 741 14.10 19.28 -10.31
CA GLU A 741 13.28 18.69 -9.24
C GLU A 741 13.01 19.73 -8.16
N LEU A 742 11.74 20.04 -7.92
CA LEU A 742 11.30 20.95 -6.87
C LEU A 742 11.33 20.25 -5.51
N ASP A 743 12.26 20.70 -4.67
CA ASP A 743 12.38 20.35 -3.26
C ASP A 743 11.32 21.09 -2.42
N TRP A 744 10.53 20.36 -1.63
CA TRP A 744 9.36 20.86 -0.90
C TRP A 744 9.76 21.22 0.54
N ARG A 745 9.70 22.49 0.89
CA ARG A 745 9.83 22.95 2.29
C ARG A 745 8.59 23.73 2.72
N VAL A 746 8.04 23.33 3.87
CA VAL A 746 7.01 24.10 4.56
C VAL A 746 7.68 25.31 5.23
N GLY A 747 7.35 26.51 4.79
CA GLY A 747 7.83 27.74 5.40
C GLY A 747 6.84 28.26 6.45
N TYR A 748 7.26 28.34 7.69
CA TYR A 748 6.51 29.00 8.77
C TYR A 748 7.06 30.42 8.97
N SER A 749 6.24 31.45 8.88
CA SER A 749 6.58 32.80 9.29
C SER A 749 5.96 33.07 10.66
N ALA A 750 6.81 33.23 11.68
CA ALA A 750 6.39 33.43 13.07
C ALA A 750 5.89 34.86 13.41
N GLU A 751 5.86 35.79 12.46
CA GLU A 751 5.57 37.21 12.75
C GLU A 751 4.12 37.66 12.49
N SER A 752 3.30 36.85 11.80
CA SER A 752 1.92 37.31 11.45
C SER A 752 0.79 36.51 12.10
N GLY A 753 1.06 35.44 12.83
CA GLY A 753 0.02 34.59 13.46
C GLY A 753 -0.96 33.91 12.50
N LEU A 754 -0.72 33.99 11.20
CA LEU A 754 -1.47 33.33 10.12
C LEU A 754 -0.53 32.46 9.32
N GLY A 755 -0.73 31.16 9.38
CA GLY A 755 0.07 30.20 8.61
C GLY A 755 -0.50 30.08 7.19
N GLU A 756 0.30 30.44 6.19
CA GLU A 756 0.03 30.04 4.80
C GLU A 756 0.55 28.61 4.60
N VAL A 757 -0.35 27.66 4.36
CA VAL A 757 0.02 26.30 3.94
C VAL A 757 -0.20 26.17 2.45
N VAL A 758 0.88 26.13 1.68
CA VAL A 758 0.82 25.89 0.24
C VAL A 758 0.93 24.38 0.02
N LEU A 759 -0.15 23.76 -0.40
CA LEU A 759 -0.16 22.34 -0.79
C LEU A 759 -0.15 22.26 -2.32
N PRO A 760 0.88 21.62 -2.92
CA PRO A 760 0.86 21.37 -4.36
C PRO A 760 -0.07 20.21 -4.69
N ILE A 761 -0.80 20.39 -5.75
CA ILE A 761 -1.64 19.36 -6.37
C ILE A 761 -0.91 18.73 -7.53
#